data_3224d1388900cad271cd35eef5fbc22c
#
_entry.id   3224d1388900cad271cd35eef5fbc22c
#
_cell.length_a   1.000
_cell.length_b   1.000
_cell.length_c   1.000
_cell.angle_alpha   90.00
_cell.angle_beta   90.00
_cell.angle_gamma   90.00
#
_symmetry.space_group_name_H-M   'P 1'
#
loop_
_entity.id
_entity.type
_entity.pdbx_description
1 polymer ?
#
loop_
_entity_poly.entity_id
_entity_poly.type
_entity_poly.pdbx_seq_one_letter_code
_entity_poly.pdbx_strand_id
1 'polypeptide(L)'
;MNKKIAVKILLYLLSLSVYTASVAQVAQLDNLAIVTGAQTLSNGEKAAIKILTEEIEKRTGLHCTSSATFPATGNVIIIKKSGDKLKTSFAFDNLKNLILKPESFRIAVNNDKSRTIILIEGTDSRGVFFGAGKLLRLFSYSKKSVSIPVSLSLSTSPDKPIRGHQLGFRNTANSYDAWTPEQFDQYIRELAIFGSNSIESIPIFDEKQSPHFKIAPDEMNKRISEICQDYDLDYWMWVPAQLDLNDKDKRNRYLSTFEKICGYSARINGVFFPGGDPGNNPPELVIPLLEEMAVILKKYHPKAFIWLSLQNFDAAQSQFVYRYIREKMPIWLGGLVVGPSSPPAAETRAALPRKYQLRQYPDLTHNVRCDSPVPWWDPAFNFTLGREAINPEPNYFAAIYHALDQYIDGFISYSDGIHDDVNKITWTELSWNRNENIGDITREYSNFFFGKAVTDDAADGILALEKNWEGPIAANGSIQSTLVLWQSLEKNHPELASNWRWQMCLLRANYDAYVRKRYIYETGLEEQANIILAAADTVGADKAMAQALEILNRAETDKISPALREKIISLCEALYQSIGLQTSVAKYKASGEERGAVMDFIDRPLNNRWWLEDEFKRIKLLPEKEQASALKSIGNWENPGPGGFYDNVGNISKSSHVLKGQSWMVKPLQVDDEGPGFDWWDNGFSRKRLSWMINMRWPPGVEYTGLDSTAQYTVRVTGYGECLLKANDQRLSPSKYGKGVGEIKEFPVPKSLIHNGKLLLTWDDLNEDFLNWRQQSRVNEVWLIKNL
;
A
#
# COMPACT_ATOMS: atom_id res chain seq x y z
N MET A 1 31.06 -4.64 -58.84
CA MET A 1 30.07 -4.67 -57.79
C MET A 1 28.88 -5.52 -58.23
N ASN A 2 28.65 -6.65 -57.58
CA ASN A 2 27.81 -7.75 -58.10
C ASN A 2 26.30 -7.34 -58.03
N LYS A 3 25.59 -7.44 -59.17
CA LYS A 3 24.14 -7.11 -59.27
C LYS A 3 23.26 -7.75 -58.18
N LYS A 4 23.67 -8.88 -57.62
CA LYS A 4 23.00 -9.54 -56.48
C LYS A 4 23.15 -8.81 -55.16
N ILE A 5 24.19 -8.00 -54.96
CA ILE A 5 24.40 -7.21 -53.74
C ILE A 5 23.55 -5.92 -53.82
N ALA A 6 23.47 -5.32 -55.00
CA ALA A 6 22.63 -4.12 -55.18
C ALA A 6 21.14 -4.40 -55.04
N VAL A 7 20.64 -5.57 -55.45
CA VAL A 7 19.23 -5.98 -55.23
C VAL A 7 18.95 -6.31 -53.78
N LYS A 8 19.90 -6.89 -53.03
CA LYS A 8 19.73 -7.12 -51.58
C LYS A 8 19.73 -5.83 -50.77
N ILE A 9 20.56 -4.86 -51.14
CA ILE A 9 20.58 -3.53 -50.48
C ILE A 9 19.30 -2.74 -50.82
N LEU A 10 18.78 -2.84 -52.06
CA LEU A 10 17.51 -2.19 -52.43
C LEU A 10 16.31 -2.84 -51.73
N LEU A 11 16.30 -4.17 -51.55
CA LEU A 11 15.29 -4.88 -50.77
C LEU A 11 15.37 -4.57 -49.24
N TYR A 12 16.58 -4.35 -48.72
CA TYR A 12 16.75 -3.91 -47.31
C TYR A 12 16.36 -2.44 -47.11
N LEU A 13 16.60 -1.58 -48.09
CA LEU A 13 16.16 -0.17 -48.08
C LEU A 13 14.63 -0.03 -48.30
N LEU A 14 14.01 -0.95 -49.04
CA LEU A 14 12.55 -1.02 -49.18
C LEU A 14 11.86 -1.62 -47.95
N SER A 15 12.53 -2.48 -47.18
CA SER A 15 12.00 -2.99 -45.92
C SER A 15 12.15 -2.00 -44.74
N LEU A 16 13.04 -1.02 -44.83
CA LEU A 16 13.18 0.06 -43.84
C LEU A 16 12.22 1.23 -44.07
N SER A 17 11.51 1.26 -45.21
CA SER A 17 10.60 2.38 -45.52
C SER A 17 9.11 2.11 -45.21
N VAL A 18 8.75 1.05 -44.48
CA VAL A 18 7.35 0.71 -44.16
C VAL A 18 7.08 0.64 -42.63
N TYR A 19 7.96 1.16 -41.81
CA TYR A 19 7.59 1.57 -40.46
C TYR A 19 7.33 3.08 -40.41
N THR A 20 6.40 3.56 -41.24
CA THR A 20 5.67 4.76 -40.87
C THR A 20 4.75 4.33 -39.73
N ALA A 21 5.16 4.60 -38.48
CA ALA A 21 4.23 4.65 -37.39
C ALA A 21 3.08 5.56 -37.85
N SER A 22 1.91 4.96 -38.12
CA SER A 22 0.69 5.72 -38.38
C SER A 22 0.45 6.54 -37.13
N VAL A 23 0.90 7.80 -37.11
CA VAL A 23 0.56 8.73 -36.05
C VAL A 23 -0.97 8.83 -36.07
N ALA A 24 -1.60 8.30 -35.03
CA ALA A 24 -3.04 8.30 -34.93
C ALA A 24 -3.51 9.74 -35.09
N GLN A 25 -4.38 9.99 -36.09
CA GLN A 25 -4.92 11.31 -36.33
C GLN A 25 -5.65 11.81 -35.07
N VAL A 26 -5.31 12.99 -34.60
CA VAL A 26 -5.82 13.59 -33.37
C VAL A 26 -6.69 14.79 -33.72
N ALA A 27 -7.86 14.88 -33.13
CA ALA A 27 -8.70 16.07 -33.17
C ALA A 27 -8.35 17.03 -32.03
N GLN A 28 -8.14 18.30 -32.36
CA GLN A 28 -7.94 19.36 -31.37
C GLN A 28 -9.25 20.10 -31.13
N LEU A 29 -9.60 20.33 -29.88
CA LEU A 29 -10.89 20.90 -29.44
C LEU A 29 -10.61 22.17 -28.63
N ASP A 30 -10.86 23.32 -29.23
CA ASP A 30 -10.62 24.66 -28.64
C ASP A 30 -11.92 25.42 -28.33
N ASN A 31 -13.04 24.98 -28.91
CA ASN A 31 -14.39 25.46 -28.65
C ASN A 31 -15.31 24.29 -28.40
N LEU A 32 -15.67 24.03 -27.14
CA LEU A 32 -16.28 22.81 -26.71
C LEU A 32 -17.59 23.06 -25.97
N ALA A 33 -18.66 22.43 -26.44
CA ALA A 33 -19.96 22.42 -25.78
C ALA A 33 -20.34 21.01 -25.32
N ILE A 34 -20.97 20.92 -24.16
CA ILE A 34 -21.53 19.69 -23.63
C ILE A 34 -23.03 19.70 -23.90
N VAL A 35 -23.55 18.70 -24.62
CA VAL A 35 -24.97 18.60 -25.00
C VAL A 35 -25.60 17.39 -24.34
N THR A 36 -26.76 17.60 -23.73
CA THR A 36 -27.50 16.54 -23.04
C THR A 36 -28.73 16.11 -23.81
N GLY A 37 -29.06 14.82 -23.78
CA GLY A 37 -30.30 14.29 -24.39
C GLY A 37 -31.53 14.38 -23.51
N ALA A 38 -31.39 14.59 -22.19
CA ALA A 38 -32.48 14.54 -21.23
C ALA A 38 -33.04 15.94 -20.88
N GLN A 39 -34.36 16.03 -20.65
CA GLN A 39 -35.00 17.26 -20.14
C GLN A 39 -34.73 17.45 -18.64
N THR A 40 -34.66 16.36 -17.88
CA THR A 40 -34.32 16.37 -16.46
C THR A 40 -33.10 15.48 -16.21
N LEU A 41 -32.03 16.05 -15.65
CA LEU A 41 -30.79 15.37 -15.40
C LEU A 41 -30.81 14.71 -14.01
N SER A 42 -30.37 13.46 -13.96
CA SER A 42 -30.03 12.77 -12.71
C SER A 42 -28.75 13.31 -12.09
N ASN A 43 -28.44 12.93 -10.84
CA ASN A 43 -27.22 13.37 -10.16
C ASN A 43 -25.95 12.93 -10.94
N GLY A 44 -25.89 11.67 -11.41
CA GLY A 44 -24.74 11.20 -12.20
C GLY A 44 -24.55 11.99 -13.51
N GLU A 45 -25.63 12.39 -14.22
CA GLU A 45 -25.50 13.22 -15.41
C GLU A 45 -25.06 14.66 -15.08
N LYS A 46 -25.59 15.25 -13.99
CA LYS A 46 -25.11 16.55 -13.50
C LYS A 46 -23.63 16.50 -13.10
N ALA A 47 -23.25 15.43 -12.40
CA ALA A 47 -21.86 15.18 -12.03
C ALA A 47 -20.95 15.02 -13.26
N ALA A 48 -21.41 14.32 -14.32
CA ALA A 48 -20.66 14.19 -15.57
C ALA A 48 -20.40 15.54 -16.23
N ILE A 49 -21.39 16.43 -16.28
CA ILE A 49 -21.21 17.80 -16.78
C ILE A 49 -20.23 18.56 -15.91
N LYS A 50 -20.41 18.50 -14.58
CA LYS A 50 -19.55 19.20 -13.62
C LYS A 50 -18.08 18.81 -13.80
N ILE A 51 -17.76 17.49 -13.82
CA ILE A 51 -16.36 17.05 -13.93
C ILE A 51 -15.77 17.40 -15.29
N LEU A 52 -16.52 17.27 -16.39
CA LEU A 52 -16.03 17.67 -17.72
C LEU A 52 -15.73 19.16 -17.77
N THR A 53 -16.65 20.00 -17.30
CA THR A 53 -16.47 21.46 -17.32
C THR A 53 -15.30 21.89 -16.44
N GLU A 54 -15.31 21.49 -15.17
CA GLU A 54 -14.34 21.97 -14.17
C GLU A 54 -12.93 21.40 -14.40
N GLU A 55 -12.80 20.11 -14.75
CA GLU A 55 -11.48 19.51 -14.96
C GLU A 55 -10.82 19.96 -16.28
N ILE A 56 -11.60 20.19 -17.34
CA ILE A 56 -11.06 20.76 -18.58
C ILE A 56 -10.61 22.20 -18.33
N GLU A 57 -11.44 23.02 -17.69
CA GLU A 57 -11.11 24.40 -17.40
C GLU A 57 -9.90 24.53 -16.48
N LYS A 58 -9.85 23.74 -15.41
CA LYS A 58 -8.73 23.69 -14.46
C LYS A 58 -7.39 23.37 -15.13
N ARG A 59 -7.38 22.44 -16.10
CA ARG A 59 -6.16 21.94 -16.75
C ARG A 59 -5.73 22.78 -17.96
N THR A 60 -6.66 23.43 -18.64
CA THR A 60 -6.40 24.12 -19.92
C THR A 60 -6.74 25.59 -19.90
N GLY A 61 -7.60 26.03 -18.99
CA GLY A 61 -8.27 27.32 -19.03
C GLY A 61 -9.32 27.44 -20.15
N LEU A 62 -9.69 26.33 -20.84
CA LEU A 62 -10.78 26.29 -21.80
C LEU A 62 -12.12 26.25 -21.06
N HIS A 63 -12.97 27.23 -21.30
CA HIS A 63 -14.32 27.24 -20.74
C HIS A 63 -15.27 26.42 -21.62
N CYS A 64 -15.91 25.38 -21.04
CA CYS A 64 -16.89 24.55 -21.71
C CYS A 64 -18.30 25.05 -21.42
N THR A 65 -19.14 25.20 -22.47
CA THR A 65 -20.56 25.55 -22.28
C THR A 65 -21.43 24.29 -22.16
N SER A 66 -22.51 24.36 -21.39
CA SER A 66 -23.50 23.26 -21.30
C SER A 66 -24.83 23.73 -21.91
N SER A 67 -25.43 22.89 -22.75
CA SER A 67 -26.67 23.22 -23.45
C SER A 67 -27.55 21.98 -23.70
N ALA A 68 -28.89 22.19 -23.74
CA ALA A 68 -29.83 21.19 -24.19
C ALA A 68 -30.00 21.15 -25.73
N THR A 69 -29.42 22.12 -26.43
CA THR A 69 -29.49 22.26 -27.90
C THR A 69 -28.12 22.23 -28.52
N PHE A 70 -28.03 21.66 -29.72
CA PHE A 70 -26.75 21.63 -30.46
C PHE A 70 -26.35 23.05 -30.92
N PRO A 71 -25.10 23.45 -30.65
CA PRO A 71 -24.59 24.71 -31.18
C PRO A 71 -24.43 24.60 -32.71
N ALA A 72 -24.59 25.76 -33.42
CA ALA A 72 -24.39 25.83 -34.86
C ALA A 72 -22.99 25.48 -35.29
N THR A 73 -21.97 25.84 -34.49
CA THR A 73 -20.54 25.64 -34.73
C THR A 73 -19.83 25.14 -33.47
N GLY A 74 -18.60 24.70 -33.61
CA GLY A 74 -17.77 24.20 -32.50
C GLY A 74 -17.90 22.69 -32.22
N ASN A 75 -17.00 22.19 -31.39
CA ASN A 75 -16.94 20.79 -31.02
C ASN A 75 -17.95 20.45 -29.92
N VAL A 76 -18.43 19.22 -29.91
CA VAL A 76 -19.52 18.81 -29.00
C VAL A 76 -19.18 17.50 -28.30
N ILE A 77 -19.40 17.48 -26.98
CA ILE A 77 -19.50 16.24 -26.21
C ILE A 77 -21.00 15.99 -25.96
N ILE A 78 -21.52 14.91 -26.49
CA ILE A 78 -22.88 14.42 -26.22
C ILE A 78 -22.84 13.49 -25.04
N ILE A 79 -23.65 13.76 -24.02
CA ILE A 79 -23.87 12.83 -22.91
C ILE A 79 -25.32 12.39 -22.87
N LYS A 80 -25.55 11.08 -22.78
CA LYS A 80 -26.91 10.52 -22.71
C LYS A 80 -26.92 9.14 -22.05
N LYS A 81 -28.09 8.77 -21.54
CA LYS A 81 -28.39 7.38 -21.18
C LYS A 81 -28.91 6.61 -22.38
N SER A 82 -28.77 5.30 -22.34
CA SER A 82 -29.41 4.40 -23.30
C SER A 82 -30.92 4.60 -23.29
N GLY A 83 -31.49 4.77 -24.47
CA GLY A 83 -32.94 5.08 -24.65
C GLY A 83 -33.29 6.57 -24.71
N ASP A 84 -32.42 7.49 -24.29
CA ASP A 84 -32.66 8.92 -24.47
C ASP A 84 -32.62 9.30 -25.96
N LYS A 85 -33.63 10.06 -26.39
CA LYS A 85 -33.74 10.52 -27.77
C LYS A 85 -33.02 11.85 -27.95
N LEU A 86 -32.07 11.88 -28.88
CA LEU A 86 -31.45 13.12 -29.34
C LEU A 86 -32.33 13.71 -30.47
N LYS A 87 -32.46 15.02 -30.51
CA LYS A 87 -33.18 15.74 -31.61
C LYS A 87 -32.42 15.68 -32.95
N THR A 88 -31.14 15.32 -32.93
CA THR A 88 -30.25 15.23 -34.07
C THR A 88 -29.58 13.85 -34.10
N SER A 89 -29.52 13.20 -35.23
CA SER A 89 -28.82 11.95 -35.44
C SER A 89 -27.43 12.23 -36.01
N PHE A 90 -26.42 11.64 -35.41
CA PHE A 90 -25.03 11.62 -35.93
C PHE A 90 -24.65 10.15 -36.21
N ALA A 91 -24.02 9.93 -37.35
CA ALA A 91 -23.45 8.63 -37.67
C ALA A 91 -22.08 8.52 -37.02
N PHE A 92 -21.78 7.39 -36.42
CA PHE A 92 -20.48 7.04 -35.89
C PHE A 92 -20.02 5.75 -36.59
N ASP A 93 -19.04 5.83 -37.47
CA ASP A 93 -18.66 4.73 -38.37
C ASP A 93 -18.21 3.47 -37.64
N ASN A 94 -17.61 3.63 -36.47
CA ASN A 94 -17.05 2.51 -35.66
C ASN A 94 -17.72 2.39 -34.28
N LEU A 95 -19.00 2.69 -34.14
CA LEU A 95 -19.68 2.67 -32.84
C LEU A 95 -19.78 1.24 -32.29
N LYS A 96 -19.06 0.93 -31.23
CA LYS A 96 -19.17 -0.35 -30.52
C LYS A 96 -20.56 -0.49 -29.86
N ASN A 97 -21.06 -1.72 -29.79
CA ASN A 97 -22.30 -2.00 -29.07
C ASN A 97 -22.13 -1.67 -27.58
N LEU A 98 -23.14 -1.04 -26.99
CA LEU A 98 -23.18 -0.80 -25.56
C LEU A 98 -23.36 -2.12 -24.81
N ILE A 99 -22.51 -2.38 -23.83
CA ILE A 99 -22.67 -3.53 -22.93
C ILE A 99 -23.83 -3.23 -21.98
N LEU A 100 -24.85 -4.10 -21.95
CA LEU A 100 -26.07 -3.87 -21.15
C LEU A 100 -25.91 -4.42 -19.72
N LYS A 101 -24.98 -3.80 -18.96
CA LYS A 101 -24.80 -4.05 -17.52
C LYS A 101 -24.88 -2.72 -16.76
N PRO A 102 -25.14 -2.73 -15.45
CA PRO A 102 -25.06 -1.51 -14.64
C PRO A 102 -23.70 -0.82 -14.79
N GLU A 103 -23.73 0.51 -14.78
CA GLU A 103 -22.56 1.37 -14.86
C GLU A 103 -21.74 1.25 -16.18
N SER A 104 -22.23 0.50 -17.17
CA SER A 104 -21.56 0.39 -18.48
C SER A 104 -21.66 1.68 -19.27
N PHE A 105 -20.68 1.92 -20.11
CA PHE A 105 -20.70 3.03 -21.04
C PHE A 105 -19.99 2.69 -22.35
N ARG A 106 -20.27 3.51 -23.38
CA ARG A 106 -19.47 3.58 -24.61
C ARG A 106 -19.07 5.01 -24.92
N ILE A 107 -17.92 5.17 -25.54
CA ILE A 107 -17.41 6.43 -26.06
C ILE A 107 -17.09 6.23 -27.55
N ALA A 108 -17.47 7.20 -28.40
CA ALA A 108 -17.07 7.21 -29.80
C ALA A 108 -16.82 8.63 -30.24
N VAL A 109 -15.87 8.79 -31.18
CA VAL A 109 -15.55 10.05 -31.81
C VAL A 109 -15.99 10.02 -33.28
N ASN A 110 -16.72 11.05 -33.72
CA ASN A 110 -16.95 11.37 -35.12
C ASN A 110 -16.26 12.68 -35.42
N ASN A 111 -15.37 12.67 -36.40
CA ASN A 111 -14.65 13.84 -36.84
C ASN A 111 -14.95 14.11 -38.30
N ASP A 112 -15.96 14.95 -38.55
CA ASP A 112 -16.16 15.45 -39.90
C ASP A 112 -15.31 16.73 -40.15
N LYS A 113 -15.17 17.14 -41.40
CA LYS A 113 -14.32 18.27 -41.77
C LYS A 113 -14.70 19.60 -41.10
N SER A 114 -15.87 19.68 -40.46
CA SER A 114 -16.42 20.92 -39.90
C SER A 114 -16.28 20.95 -38.38
N ARG A 115 -16.35 19.79 -37.69
CA ARG A 115 -16.28 19.72 -36.22
C ARG A 115 -16.09 18.28 -35.74
N THR A 116 -15.66 18.15 -34.47
CA THR A 116 -15.56 16.88 -33.78
C THR A 116 -16.76 16.71 -32.84
N ILE A 117 -17.37 15.54 -32.87
CA ILE A 117 -18.47 15.12 -31.99
C ILE A 117 -18.02 13.91 -31.22
N ILE A 118 -18.10 13.98 -29.89
CA ILE A 118 -17.78 12.89 -28.98
C ILE A 118 -19.09 12.43 -28.35
N LEU A 119 -19.40 11.15 -28.43
CA LEU A 119 -20.53 10.52 -27.76
C LEU A 119 -20.07 9.81 -26.49
N ILE A 120 -20.73 10.11 -25.36
CA ILE A 120 -20.73 9.32 -24.14
C ILE A 120 -22.14 8.80 -23.95
N GLU A 121 -22.31 7.47 -23.97
CA GLU A 121 -23.61 6.85 -23.72
C GLU A 121 -23.47 5.80 -22.63
N GLY A 122 -24.19 6.01 -21.51
CA GLY A 122 -24.23 5.08 -20.38
C GLY A 122 -25.50 4.23 -20.37
N THR A 123 -25.46 3.06 -19.77
CA THR A 123 -26.66 2.25 -19.48
C THR A 123 -27.56 2.92 -18.45
N ASP A 124 -26.94 3.66 -17.53
CA ASP A 124 -27.58 4.40 -16.44
C ASP A 124 -26.81 5.71 -16.16
N SER A 125 -27.21 6.45 -15.13
CA SER A 125 -26.59 7.74 -14.77
C SER A 125 -25.13 7.60 -14.38
N ARG A 126 -24.76 6.50 -13.68
CA ARG A 126 -23.37 6.23 -13.29
C ARG A 126 -22.53 5.84 -14.50
N GLY A 127 -23.09 5.07 -15.45
CA GLY A 127 -22.42 4.77 -16.71
C GLY A 127 -22.07 6.04 -17.50
N VAL A 128 -22.95 7.04 -17.52
CA VAL A 128 -22.65 8.36 -18.12
C VAL A 128 -21.50 9.06 -17.37
N PHE A 129 -21.56 9.06 -16.05
CA PHE A 129 -20.54 9.68 -15.20
C PHE A 129 -19.17 9.02 -15.40
N PHE A 130 -19.07 7.69 -15.35
CA PHE A 130 -17.82 6.96 -15.57
C PHE A 130 -17.30 7.11 -17.00
N GLY A 131 -18.20 7.22 -17.98
CA GLY A 131 -17.83 7.57 -19.34
C GLY A 131 -17.19 8.94 -19.46
N ALA A 132 -17.69 9.95 -18.74
CA ALA A 132 -17.07 11.26 -18.65
C ALA A 132 -15.71 11.21 -17.97
N GLY A 133 -15.57 10.44 -16.89
CA GLY A 133 -14.28 10.19 -16.22
C GLY A 133 -13.27 9.54 -17.15
N LYS A 134 -13.66 8.50 -17.90
CA LYS A 134 -12.75 7.86 -18.86
C LYS A 134 -12.35 8.81 -19.99
N LEU A 135 -13.27 9.63 -20.48
CA LEU A 135 -12.96 10.64 -21.51
C LEU A 135 -11.91 11.65 -20.99
N LEU A 136 -12.04 12.12 -19.76
CA LEU A 136 -11.06 13.02 -19.13
C LEU A 136 -9.67 12.38 -19.06
N ARG A 137 -9.57 11.10 -18.75
CA ARG A 137 -8.28 10.36 -18.68
C ARG A 137 -7.65 10.14 -20.06
N LEU A 138 -8.47 10.12 -21.12
CA LEU A 138 -8.03 9.93 -22.50
C LEU A 138 -7.64 11.22 -23.22
N PHE A 139 -8.04 12.38 -22.70
CA PHE A 139 -7.63 13.67 -23.25
C PHE A 139 -6.14 13.92 -23.05
N SER A 140 -5.52 14.55 -24.04
CA SER A 140 -4.28 15.28 -23.86
C SER A 140 -4.61 16.76 -23.69
N TYR A 141 -4.06 17.37 -22.66
CA TYR A 141 -4.36 18.75 -22.24
C TYR A 141 -3.32 19.74 -22.76
N SER A 142 -3.77 20.85 -23.30
CA SER A 142 -2.93 21.98 -23.76
C SER A 142 -3.60 23.28 -23.39
N LYS A 143 -2.85 24.41 -23.44
CA LYS A 143 -3.43 25.72 -23.14
C LYS A 143 -4.59 26.02 -24.08
N LYS A 144 -5.78 26.23 -23.50
CA LYS A 144 -7.04 26.55 -24.21
C LYS A 144 -7.54 25.46 -25.18
N SER A 145 -7.06 24.22 -25.02
CA SER A 145 -7.56 23.12 -25.84
C SER A 145 -7.34 21.75 -25.18
N VAL A 146 -8.14 20.79 -25.62
CA VAL A 146 -7.91 19.35 -25.37
C VAL A 146 -7.80 18.64 -26.71
N SER A 147 -7.13 17.48 -26.75
CA SER A 147 -7.05 16.67 -27.96
C SER A 147 -7.35 15.20 -27.68
N ILE A 148 -7.86 14.51 -28.72
CA ILE A 148 -8.31 13.12 -28.62
C ILE A 148 -8.08 12.38 -29.95
N PRO A 149 -7.74 11.06 -29.95
CA PRO A 149 -7.65 10.29 -31.18
C PRO A 149 -9.01 10.20 -31.90
N VAL A 150 -9.04 10.53 -33.18
CA VAL A 150 -10.29 10.49 -33.99
C VAL A 150 -10.83 9.06 -34.18
N SER A 151 -9.98 8.06 -34.07
CA SER A 151 -10.34 6.65 -34.17
C SER A 151 -10.94 6.07 -32.88
N LEU A 152 -11.05 6.87 -31.80
CA LEU A 152 -11.52 6.38 -30.53
C LEU A 152 -12.94 5.81 -30.60
N SER A 153 -13.06 4.54 -30.27
CA SER A 153 -14.33 3.86 -30.07
C SER A 153 -14.15 2.76 -29.05
N LEU A 154 -14.79 2.87 -27.89
CA LEU A 154 -14.73 1.90 -26.81
C LEU A 154 -16.13 1.64 -26.24
N SER A 155 -16.29 0.44 -25.67
CA SER A 155 -17.45 0.06 -24.85
C SER A 155 -16.94 -0.82 -23.72
N THR A 156 -17.32 -0.52 -22.48
CA THR A 156 -16.81 -1.20 -21.29
C THR A 156 -17.85 -1.26 -20.19
N SER A 157 -17.65 -2.18 -19.26
CA SER A 157 -18.46 -2.35 -18.04
C SER A 157 -17.56 -2.79 -16.90
N PRO A 158 -17.86 -2.42 -15.65
CA PRO A 158 -17.11 -2.93 -14.52
C PRO A 158 -17.31 -4.42 -14.31
N ASP A 159 -16.22 -5.12 -13.93
CA ASP A 159 -16.27 -6.54 -13.54
C ASP A 159 -16.82 -6.71 -12.13
N LYS A 160 -16.57 -5.74 -11.25
CA LYS A 160 -17.01 -5.76 -9.86
C LYS A 160 -18.02 -4.65 -9.55
N PRO A 161 -19.16 -4.96 -8.91
CA PRO A 161 -20.18 -3.98 -8.57
C PRO A 161 -19.79 -3.03 -7.44
N ILE A 162 -18.84 -3.38 -6.57
CA ILE A 162 -18.37 -2.55 -5.46
C ILE A 162 -16.89 -2.23 -5.68
N ARG A 163 -16.56 -0.93 -5.77
CA ARG A 163 -15.21 -0.42 -6.01
C ARG A 163 -15.04 0.86 -5.21
N GLY A 164 -14.34 0.77 -4.08
CA GLY A 164 -14.31 1.92 -3.19
C GLY A 164 -13.09 2.01 -2.28
N HIS A 165 -13.07 3.13 -1.55
CA HIS A 165 -11.97 3.46 -0.64
C HIS A 165 -12.50 4.08 0.64
N GLN A 166 -11.88 3.70 1.75
CA GLN A 166 -12.09 4.36 3.02
C GLN A 166 -11.27 5.66 3.07
N LEU A 167 -11.92 6.74 3.45
CA LEU A 167 -11.32 8.07 3.63
C LEU A 167 -11.75 8.58 5.01
N GLY A 168 -11.07 8.09 6.06
CA GLY A 168 -11.44 8.41 7.45
C GLY A 168 -11.01 9.81 7.87
N PHE A 169 -11.94 10.64 8.34
CA PHE A 169 -11.65 11.92 8.98
C PHE A 169 -11.52 11.72 10.50
N ARG A 170 -10.31 11.30 10.93
CA ARG A 170 -10.00 10.99 12.34
C ARG A 170 -8.55 11.33 12.66
N ASN A 171 -8.20 11.46 13.96
CA ASN A 171 -6.87 11.89 14.37
C ASN A 171 -5.72 10.97 13.96
N THR A 172 -6.03 9.74 13.61
CA THR A 172 -5.04 8.73 13.20
C THR A 172 -4.89 8.59 11.69
N ALA A 173 -5.74 9.26 10.91
CA ALA A 173 -5.67 9.27 9.46
C ALA A 173 -4.80 10.44 8.98
N ASN A 174 -3.53 10.16 8.74
CA ASN A 174 -2.54 11.15 8.30
C ASN A 174 -2.94 11.79 6.96
N SER A 175 -2.91 13.09 6.88
CA SER A 175 -3.41 13.97 5.83
C SER A 175 -4.94 14.15 5.79
N TYR A 176 -5.74 13.10 5.81
CA TYR A 176 -7.21 13.25 5.77
C TYR A 176 -7.76 14.08 6.92
N ASP A 177 -7.20 13.98 8.12
CA ASP A 177 -7.57 14.79 9.29
C ASP A 177 -7.28 16.29 9.12
N ALA A 178 -6.40 16.66 8.20
CA ALA A 178 -6.06 18.06 7.90
C ALA A 178 -6.85 18.64 6.71
N TRP A 179 -7.69 17.84 6.03
CA TRP A 179 -8.37 18.28 4.82
C TRP A 179 -9.61 19.12 5.07
N THR A 180 -9.89 20.01 4.12
CA THR A 180 -11.16 20.74 4.02
C THR A 180 -12.20 19.93 3.24
N PRO A 181 -13.49 20.29 3.33
CA PRO A 181 -14.52 19.69 2.47
C PRO A 181 -14.21 19.76 0.98
N GLU A 182 -13.57 20.84 0.51
CA GLU A 182 -13.20 21.02 -0.90
C GLU A 182 -12.08 20.05 -1.32
N GLN A 183 -11.14 19.75 -0.41
CA GLN A 183 -10.10 18.75 -0.66
C GLN A 183 -10.71 17.35 -0.73
N PHE A 184 -11.68 17.02 0.14
CA PHE A 184 -12.45 15.78 0.02
C PHE A 184 -13.25 15.71 -1.27
N ASP A 185 -13.95 16.79 -1.67
CA ASP A 185 -14.69 16.84 -2.95
C ASP A 185 -13.78 16.56 -4.13
N GLN A 186 -12.61 17.24 -4.18
CA GLN A 186 -11.66 17.03 -5.27
C GLN A 186 -11.09 15.62 -5.30
N TYR A 187 -10.73 15.05 -4.14
CA TYR A 187 -10.13 13.72 -4.10
C TYR A 187 -11.15 12.61 -4.40
N ILE A 188 -12.36 12.71 -3.85
CA ILE A 188 -13.47 11.79 -4.16
C ILE A 188 -13.81 11.84 -5.66
N ARG A 189 -13.85 13.03 -6.25
CA ARG A 189 -14.00 13.24 -7.69
C ARG A 189 -12.92 12.50 -8.48
N GLU A 190 -11.65 12.64 -8.08
CA GLU A 190 -10.52 12.01 -8.77
C GLU A 190 -10.59 10.49 -8.67
N LEU A 191 -10.89 9.93 -7.51
CA LEU A 191 -11.12 8.49 -7.37
C LEU A 191 -12.28 8.00 -8.25
N ALA A 192 -13.37 8.76 -8.31
CA ALA A 192 -14.52 8.42 -9.14
C ALA A 192 -14.24 8.55 -10.65
N ILE A 193 -13.43 9.51 -11.08
CA ILE A 193 -12.93 9.62 -12.47
C ILE A 193 -12.18 8.34 -12.87
N PHE A 194 -11.50 7.68 -11.93
CA PHE A 194 -10.84 6.39 -12.16
C PHE A 194 -11.75 5.17 -11.94
N GLY A 195 -13.04 5.36 -11.66
CA GLY A 195 -14.02 4.29 -11.64
C GLY A 195 -14.47 3.83 -10.24
N SER A 196 -14.03 4.47 -9.16
CA SER A 196 -14.57 4.20 -7.82
C SER A 196 -16.03 4.63 -7.74
N ASN A 197 -16.88 3.73 -7.19
CA ASN A 197 -18.30 4.01 -7.00
C ASN A 197 -18.72 4.09 -5.53
N SER A 198 -17.80 3.88 -4.60
CA SER A 198 -18.07 3.79 -3.16
C SER A 198 -17.03 4.54 -2.36
N ILE A 199 -17.46 5.32 -1.37
CA ILE A 199 -16.58 5.98 -0.39
C ILE A 199 -17.04 5.57 1.01
N GLU A 200 -16.10 5.15 1.84
CA GLU A 200 -16.35 4.77 3.23
C GLU A 200 -15.72 5.78 4.19
N SER A 201 -16.48 6.28 5.14
CA SER A 201 -15.98 7.14 6.21
C SER A 201 -16.01 6.44 7.57
N ILE A 202 -15.43 7.07 8.60
CA ILE A 202 -15.35 6.54 9.96
C ILE A 202 -16.03 7.54 10.91
N PRO A 203 -17.35 7.48 11.08
CA PRO A 203 -18.07 8.46 11.89
C PRO A 203 -18.08 8.15 13.39
N ILE A 204 -17.77 6.91 13.79
CA ILE A 204 -17.71 6.48 15.19
C ILE A 204 -16.34 5.85 15.45
N PHE A 205 -15.54 6.49 16.27
CA PHE A 205 -14.23 6.00 16.72
C PHE A 205 -13.81 6.67 18.02
N ASP A 206 -12.52 6.71 18.36
CA ASP A 206 -12.03 7.23 19.64
C ASP A 206 -12.35 8.74 19.86
N GLU A 207 -12.27 9.16 21.13
CA GLU A 207 -12.58 10.53 21.55
C GLU A 207 -11.45 11.54 21.27
N LYS A 208 -10.30 11.08 20.77
CA LYS A 208 -9.15 11.95 20.55
C LYS A 208 -9.38 12.86 19.35
N GLN A 209 -9.17 14.16 19.58
CA GLN A 209 -9.27 15.17 18.54
C GLN A 209 -7.91 15.35 17.86
N SER A 210 -7.91 15.46 16.52
CA SER A 210 -6.71 15.89 15.81
C SER A 210 -6.52 17.42 15.93
N PRO A 211 -5.28 17.89 16.12
CA PRO A 211 -4.99 19.33 16.07
C PRO A 211 -5.16 19.92 14.66
N HIS A 212 -5.35 19.07 13.64
CA HIS A 212 -5.46 19.46 12.24
C HIS A 212 -6.90 19.66 11.78
N PHE A 213 -7.91 19.19 12.52
CA PHE A 213 -9.31 19.33 12.13
C PHE A 213 -9.68 20.77 11.78
N LYS A 214 -10.20 20.97 10.57
CA LYS A 214 -10.69 22.25 10.09
C LYS A 214 -12.15 22.50 10.47
N ILE A 215 -12.93 21.44 10.60
CA ILE A 215 -14.33 21.42 11.01
C ILE A 215 -14.57 20.21 11.93
N ALA A 216 -15.72 20.18 12.58
CA ALA A 216 -16.07 19.06 13.47
C ALA A 216 -16.24 17.75 12.68
N PRO A 217 -15.87 16.58 13.26
CA PRO A 217 -15.99 15.29 12.59
C PRO A 217 -17.39 14.96 12.08
N ASP A 218 -18.44 15.26 12.86
CA ASP A 218 -19.84 15.05 12.43
C ASP A 218 -20.17 15.89 11.18
N GLU A 219 -19.71 17.15 11.14
CA GLU A 219 -19.92 18.04 10.00
C GLU A 219 -19.17 17.52 8.75
N MET A 220 -17.91 17.08 8.90
CA MET A 220 -17.14 16.50 7.79
C MET A 220 -17.80 15.22 7.27
N ASN A 221 -18.21 14.29 8.13
CA ASN A 221 -18.88 13.07 7.71
C ASN A 221 -20.20 13.37 6.97
N LYS A 222 -20.98 14.36 7.43
CA LYS A 222 -22.13 14.86 6.71
C LYS A 222 -21.76 15.38 5.33
N ARG A 223 -20.73 16.23 5.21
CA ARG A 223 -20.25 16.77 3.93
C ARG A 223 -19.78 15.67 2.98
N ILE A 224 -19.05 14.65 3.46
CA ILE A 224 -18.65 13.50 2.64
C ILE A 224 -19.89 12.76 2.10
N SER A 225 -20.93 12.57 2.93
CA SER A 225 -22.18 11.93 2.47
C SER A 225 -22.92 12.76 1.41
N GLU A 226 -22.90 14.10 1.50
CA GLU A 226 -23.44 15.02 0.51
C GLU A 226 -22.64 14.98 -0.80
N ILE A 227 -21.30 14.99 -0.72
CA ILE A 227 -20.42 14.85 -1.89
C ILE A 227 -20.73 13.53 -2.63
N CYS A 228 -20.84 12.41 -1.90
CA CYS A 228 -21.23 11.14 -2.49
C CYS A 228 -22.62 11.20 -3.17
N GLN A 229 -23.58 11.89 -2.58
CA GLN A 229 -24.91 12.08 -3.18
C GLN A 229 -24.83 12.91 -4.47
N ASP A 230 -24.03 13.97 -4.49
CA ASP A 230 -23.88 14.86 -5.66
C ASP A 230 -23.21 14.17 -6.84
N TYR A 231 -22.24 13.27 -6.58
CA TYR A 231 -21.57 12.46 -7.62
C TYR A 231 -22.30 11.14 -7.92
N ASP A 232 -23.43 10.86 -7.28
CA ASP A 232 -24.18 9.60 -7.38
C ASP A 232 -23.36 8.37 -6.97
N LEU A 233 -22.43 8.54 -6.01
CA LEU A 233 -21.63 7.48 -5.44
C LEU A 233 -22.30 6.86 -4.22
N ASP A 234 -21.95 5.63 -3.87
CA ASP A 234 -22.37 4.99 -2.64
C ASP A 234 -21.57 5.52 -1.45
N TYR A 235 -22.27 5.96 -0.40
CA TYR A 235 -21.68 6.34 0.86
C TYR A 235 -21.77 5.18 1.86
N TRP A 236 -20.63 4.79 2.42
CA TRP A 236 -20.48 3.74 3.40
C TRP A 236 -19.94 4.28 4.71
N MET A 237 -20.20 3.56 5.79
CA MET A 237 -19.68 3.91 7.12
C MET A 237 -19.05 2.67 7.76
N TRP A 238 -17.82 2.79 8.20
CA TRP A 238 -17.17 1.85 9.10
C TRP A 238 -17.55 2.19 10.53
N VAL A 239 -18.22 1.26 11.23
CA VAL A 239 -18.87 1.53 12.54
C VAL A 239 -18.46 0.44 13.54
N PRO A 240 -17.38 0.61 14.30
CA PRO A 240 -16.91 -0.35 15.30
C PRO A 240 -17.66 -0.18 16.63
N ALA A 241 -17.69 -1.24 17.44
CA ALA A 241 -18.19 -1.20 18.81
C ALA A 241 -17.05 -1.41 19.81
N GLN A 242 -16.32 -0.33 20.13
CA GLN A 242 -15.24 -0.32 21.13
C GLN A 242 -15.76 -0.24 22.58
N LEU A 243 -16.77 -1.02 22.89
CA LEU A 243 -17.41 -1.04 24.21
C LEU A 243 -17.80 -2.48 24.55
N ASP A 244 -17.95 -2.76 25.85
CA ASP A 244 -18.58 -4.00 26.31
C ASP A 244 -20.08 -3.95 26.01
N LEU A 245 -20.53 -4.81 25.08
CA LEU A 245 -21.93 -4.90 24.67
C LEU A 245 -22.87 -5.47 25.76
N ASN A 246 -22.33 -6.04 26.85
CA ASN A 246 -23.11 -6.42 28.03
C ASN A 246 -23.52 -5.19 28.85
N ASP A 247 -22.80 -4.07 28.71
CA ASP A 247 -23.16 -2.81 29.38
C ASP A 247 -24.31 -2.14 28.60
N LYS A 248 -25.52 -2.29 29.14
CA LYS A 248 -26.75 -1.78 28.49
C LYS A 248 -26.74 -0.28 28.29
N ASP A 249 -26.17 0.50 29.22
CA ASP A 249 -26.13 1.96 29.10
C ASP A 249 -25.18 2.41 28.02
N LYS A 250 -24.01 1.80 27.92
CA LYS A 250 -23.09 2.08 26.82
C LYS A 250 -23.66 1.67 25.46
N ARG A 251 -24.30 0.50 25.41
CA ARG A 251 -24.96 0.01 24.21
C ARG A 251 -26.08 0.94 23.74
N ASN A 252 -26.93 1.43 24.68
CA ASN A 252 -28.01 2.37 24.35
C ASN A 252 -27.45 3.72 23.85
N ARG A 253 -26.39 4.25 24.47
CA ARG A 253 -25.71 5.45 23.99
C ARG A 253 -25.13 5.26 22.58
N TYR A 254 -24.51 4.12 22.31
CA TYR A 254 -23.98 3.76 21.00
C TYR A 254 -25.07 3.74 19.92
N LEU A 255 -26.22 3.09 20.18
CA LEU A 255 -27.36 3.08 19.27
C LEU A 255 -27.95 4.48 19.03
N SER A 256 -28.02 5.31 20.08
CA SER A 256 -28.46 6.71 19.95
C SER A 256 -27.50 7.53 19.10
N THR A 257 -26.18 7.33 19.24
CA THR A 257 -25.17 7.98 18.40
C THR A 257 -25.30 7.53 16.94
N PHE A 258 -25.48 6.23 16.73
CA PHE A 258 -25.70 5.68 15.40
C PHE A 258 -26.97 6.25 14.74
N GLU A 259 -28.08 6.37 15.49
CA GLU A 259 -29.32 6.98 14.99
C GLU A 259 -29.12 8.46 14.60
N LYS A 260 -28.39 9.23 15.41
CA LYS A 260 -28.03 10.62 15.09
C LYS A 260 -27.28 10.70 13.76
N ILE A 261 -26.29 9.80 13.56
CA ILE A 261 -25.50 9.76 12.31
C ILE A 261 -26.38 9.41 11.13
N CYS A 262 -27.25 8.41 11.24
CA CYS A 262 -28.22 8.07 10.20
C CYS A 262 -29.13 9.28 9.85
N GLY A 263 -29.51 10.05 10.87
CA GLY A 263 -30.41 11.20 10.69
C GLY A 263 -29.79 12.38 9.95
N TYR A 264 -28.50 12.67 10.13
CA TYR A 264 -27.86 13.80 9.45
C TYR A 264 -27.20 13.43 8.09
N SER A 265 -26.92 12.17 7.83
CA SER A 265 -26.29 11.75 6.58
C SER A 265 -27.24 11.91 5.40
N ALA A 266 -26.82 12.60 4.36
CA ALA A 266 -27.62 12.81 3.14
C ALA A 266 -27.91 11.48 2.41
N ARG A 267 -26.99 10.52 2.52
CA ARG A 267 -27.04 9.21 1.88
C ARG A 267 -26.26 8.19 2.70
N ILE A 268 -26.81 7.00 2.88
CA ILE A 268 -26.09 5.81 3.34
C ILE A 268 -26.52 4.64 2.47
N ASN A 269 -25.57 3.91 1.90
CA ASN A 269 -25.79 2.70 1.09
C ASN A 269 -25.36 1.44 1.85
N GLY A 270 -24.30 1.54 2.66
CA GLY A 270 -23.81 0.44 3.46
C GLY A 270 -23.24 0.87 4.81
N VAL A 271 -23.37 -0.01 5.79
CA VAL A 271 -22.73 0.09 7.09
C VAL A 271 -21.82 -1.13 7.23
N PHE A 272 -20.54 -0.90 7.44
CA PHE A 272 -19.57 -1.94 7.69
C PHE A 272 -19.28 -2.04 9.19
N PHE A 273 -19.57 -3.20 9.77
CA PHE A 273 -19.25 -3.53 11.14
C PHE A 273 -18.05 -4.51 11.17
N PRO A 274 -16.93 -4.16 11.82
CA PRO A 274 -15.68 -4.92 11.72
C PRO A 274 -15.60 -6.20 12.57
N GLY A 275 -16.71 -6.67 13.13
CA GLY A 275 -16.76 -7.90 13.93
C GLY A 275 -16.20 -7.75 15.34
N GLY A 276 -15.21 -8.53 15.69
CA GLY A 276 -14.57 -8.51 16.99
C GLY A 276 -13.45 -7.48 17.15
N ASP A 277 -13.00 -6.84 16.13
CA ASP A 277 -11.90 -5.89 16.17
C ASP A 277 -12.30 -4.52 15.56
N PRO A 278 -12.29 -3.43 16.35
CA PRO A 278 -11.98 -3.38 17.78
C PRO A 278 -13.19 -3.74 18.66
N GLY A 279 -12.93 -4.10 19.94
CA GLY A 279 -13.96 -4.27 20.97
C GLY A 279 -14.04 -5.67 21.57
N ASN A 280 -13.47 -6.70 20.91
CA ASN A 280 -13.43 -8.09 21.38
C ASN A 280 -14.80 -8.68 21.78
N ASN A 281 -15.89 -8.16 21.18
CA ASN A 281 -17.24 -8.65 21.46
C ASN A 281 -17.49 -9.95 20.67
N PRO A 282 -18.03 -11.01 21.34
CA PRO A 282 -18.34 -12.23 20.63
C PRO A 282 -19.58 -12.07 19.72
N PRO A 283 -19.72 -12.89 18.67
CA PRO A 283 -20.80 -12.75 17.69
C PRO A 283 -22.20 -12.90 18.28
N GLU A 284 -22.36 -13.59 19.42
CA GLU A 284 -23.62 -13.73 20.16
C GLU A 284 -24.14 -12.38 20.68
N LEU A 285 -23.25 -11.44 20.96
CA LEU A 285 -23.59 -10.06 21.36
C LEU A 285 -23.65 -9.11 20.16
N VAL A 286 -22.79 -9.34 19.15
CA VAL A 286 -22.70 -8.51 17.94
C VAL A 286 -23.96 -8.64 17.09
N ILE A 287 -24.43 -9.86 16.80
CA ILE A 287 -25.59 -10.07 15.91
C ILE A 287 -26.87 -9.36 16.41
N PRO A 288 -27.26 -9.47 17.70
CA PRO A 288 -28.42 -8.71 18.20
C PRO A 288 -28.26 -7.20 18.12
N LEU A 289 -27.04 -6.67 18.30
CA LEU A 289 -26.77 -5.26 18.08
C LEU A 289 -27.00 -4.85 16.60
N LEU A 290 -26.51 -5.66 15.66
CA LEU A 290 -26.70 -5.40 14.23
C LEU A 290 -28.17 -5.45 13.79
N GLU A 291 -28.98 -6.32 14.39
CA GLU A 291 -30.42 -6.36 14.16
C GLU A 291 -31.11 -5.07 14.59
N GLU A 292 -30.75 -4.50 15.76
CA GLU A 292 -31.26 -3.20 16.21
C GLU A 292 -30.74 -2.04 15.33
N MET A 293 -29.45 -2.05 15.00
CA MET A 293 -28.89 -1.07 14.06
C MET A 293 -29.58 -1.09 12.71
N ALA A 294 -29.97 -2.27 12.23
CA ALA A 294 -30.68 -2.44 10.97
C ALA A 294 -32.08 -1.79 11.00
N VAL A 295 -32.79 -1.88 12.14
CA VAL A 295 -34.07 -1.18 12.32
C VAL A 295 -33.88 0.34 12.24
N ILE A 296 -32.89 0.87 12.91
CA ILE A 296 -32.55 2.29 12.87
C ILE A 296 -32.17 2.71 11.45
N LEU A 297 -31.27 1.97 10.81
CA LEU A 297 -30.80 2.26 9.46
C LEU A 297 -31.95 2.31 8.45
N LYS A 298 -32.85 1.35 8.49
CA LYS A 298 -34.01 1.28 7.58
C LYS A 298 -35.00 2.42 7.75
N LYS A 299 -35.09 3.03 8.93
CA LYS A 299 -35.94 4.20 9.20
C LYS A 299 -35.51 5.41 8.35
N TYR A 300 -34.20 5.61 8.18
CA TYR A 300 -33.63 6.79 7.49
C TYR A 300 -33.18 6.45 6.07
N HIS A 301 -32.63 5.25 5.86
CA HIS A 301 -32.03 4.79 4.61
C HIS A 301 -32.58 3.40 4.22
N PRO A 302 -33.80 3.30 3.72
CA PRO A 302 -34.50 2.01 3.53
C PRO A 302 -33.84 1.05 2.55
N LYS A 303 -32.93 1.54 1.68
CA LYS A 303 -32.17 0.72 0.71
C LYS A 303 -30.80 0.29 1.22
N ALA A 304 -30.33 0.79 2.37
CA ALA A 304 -29.04 0.47 2.92
C ALA A 304 -28.99 -0.92 3.55
N PHE A 305 -27.81 -1.52 3.62
CA PHE A 305 -27.55 -2.81 4.23
C PHE A 305 -26.41 -2.72 5.24
N ILE A 306 -26.38 -3.64 6.21
CA ILE A 306 -25.24 -3.84 7.10
C ILE A 306 -24.38 -4.97 6.52
N TRP A 307 -23.06 -4.81 6.66
CA TRP A 307 -22.04 -5.75 6.27
C TRP A 307 -21.20 -6.09 7.49
N LEU A 308 -20.87 -7.36 7.66
CA LEU A 308 -20.14 -7.86 8.83
C LEU A 308 -18.80 -8.46 8.41
N SER A 309 -17.72 -8.06 9.08
CA SER A 309 -16.47 -8.80 9.04
C SER A 309 -16.43 -9.87 10.13
N LEU A 310 -15.67 -10.93 9.90
CA LEU A 310 -15.33 -11.94 10.91
C LEU A 310 -13.96 -11.65 11.56
N GLN A 311 -13.49 -10.42 11.45
CA GLN A 311 -12.21 -9.98 11.98
C GLN A 311 -12.14 -10.26 13.49
N ASN A 312 -11.05 -10.90 13.92
CA ASN A 312 -10.79 -11.30 15.30
C ASN A 312 -11.82 -12.28 15.93
N PHE A 313 -12.65 -12.92 15.12
CA PHE A 313 -13.43 -14.06 15.55
C PHE A 313 -12.63 -15.36 15.42
N ASP A 314 -12.65 -16.19 16.43
CA ASP A 314 -12.06 -17.51 16.34
C ASP A 314 -12.82 -18.45 15.39
N ALA A 315 -12.32 -19.67 15.18
CA ALA A 315 -12.93 -20.62 14.26
C ALA A 315 -14.37 -21.01 14.70
N ALA A 316 -14.63 -21.16 16.00
CA ALA A 316 -15.95 -21.53 16.51
C ALA A 316 -16.95 -20.37 16.35
N GLN A 317 -16.50 -19.15 16.63
CA GLN A 317 -17.26 -17.92 16.45
C GLN A 317 -17.58 -17.67 14.96
N SER A 318 -16.61 -17.86 14.08
CA SER A 318 -16.81 -17.76 12.62
C SER A 318 -17.83 -18.79 12.13
N GLN A 319 -17.76 -20.05 12.60
CA GLN A 319 -18.74 -21.09 12.27
C GLN A 319 -20.13 -20.78 12.83
N PHE A 320 -20.21 -20.12 14.00
CA PHE A 320 -21.48 -19.64 14.57
C PHE A 320 -22.14 -18.62 13.61
N VAL A 321 -21.38 -17.63 13.12
CA VAL A 321 -21.87 -16.62 12.19
C VAL A 321 -22.33 -17.25 10.86
N TYR A 322 -21.52 -18.15 10.27
CA TYR A 322 -21.90 -18.85 9.04
C TYR A 322 -23.19 -19.65 9.20
N ARG A 323 -23.35 -20.35 10.32
CA ARG A 323 -24.58 -21.09 10.63
C ARG A 323 -25.77 -20.16 10.80
N TYR A 324 -25.64 -19.07 11.59
CA TYR A 324 -26.69 -18.06 11.72
C TYR A 324 -27.15 -17.53 10.38
N ILE A 325 -26.23 -17.16 9.49
CA ILE A 325 -26.56 -16.63 8.15
C ILE A 325 -27.32 -17.68 7.32
N ARG A 326 -26.88 -18.95 7.35
CA ARG A 326 -27.56 -20.03 6.59
C ARG A 326 -28.94 -20.34 7.09
N GLU A 327 -29.13 -20.33 8.41
CA GLU A 327 -30.41 -20.71 9.04
C GLU A 327 -31.41 -19.55 9.03
N LYS A 328 -30.99 -18.34 9.31
CA LYS A 328 -31.86 -17.17 9.44
C LYS A 328 -32.04 -16.38 8.16
N MET A 329 -31.11 -16.46 7.24
CA MET A 329 -31.14 -15.72 5.96
C MET A 329 -31.49 -14.23 6.17
N PRO A 330 -30.79 -13.48 7.06
CA PRO A 330 -31.20 -12.16 7.50
C PRO A 330 -31.31 -11.17 6.32
N ILE A 331 -32.45 -10.47 6.24
CA ILE A 331 -32.75 -9.54 5.13
C ILE A 331 -32.03 -8.20 5.25
N TRP A 332 -31.50 -7.89 6.42
CA TRP A 332 -30.76 -6.68 6.68
C TRP A 332 -29.28 -6.79 6.29
N LEU A 333 -28.75 -8.03 6.16
CA LEU A 333 -27.36 -8.28 5.81
C LEU A 333 -27.15 -8.15 4.30
N GLY A 334 -26.23 -7.30 3.87
CA GLY A 334 -25.78 -7.18 2.47
C GLY A 334 -24.76 -8.24 2.09
N GLY A 335 -23.84 -8.53 3.00
CA GLY A 335 -22.77 -9.47 2.78
C GLY A 335 -21.76 -9.54 3.92
N LEU A 336 -20.68 -10.27 3.68
CA LEU A 336 -19.53 -10.32 4.57
C LEU A 336 -18.35 -9.53 4.00
N VAL A 337 -17.45 -9.14 4.88
CA VAL A 337 -16.21 -8.45 4.56
C VAL A 337 -15.03 -9.30 5.00
N VAL A 338 -14.07 -9.53 4.12
CA VAL A 338 -12.81 -10.21 4.42
C VAL A 338 -11.66 -9.21 4.36
N GLY A 339 -10.73 -9.33 5.27
CA GLY A 339 -9.59 -8.44 5.43
C GLY A 339 -8.68 -8.95 6.54
N PRO A 340 -7.89 -8.06 7.17
CA PRO A 340 -6.97 -8.42 8.23
C PRO A 340 -7.64 -9.26 9.33
N SER A 341 -6.96 -10.30 9.81
CA SER A 341 -7.46 -11.19 10.89
C SER A 341 -8.84 -11.82 10.64
N SER A 342 -9.28 -11.90 9.39
CA SER A 342 -10.50 -12.61 8.97
C SER A 342 -10.17 -14.01 8.45
N PRO A 343 -11.12 -14.96 8.47
CA PRO A 343 -10.95 -16.21 7.71
C PRO A 343 -10.68 -15.94 6.23
N PRO A 344 -9.93 -16.81 5.52
CA PRO A 344 -9.59 -16.62 4.12
C PRO A 344 -10.82 -16.38 3.22
N ALA A 345 -10.67 -15.55 2.18
CA ALA A 345 -11.75 -15.21 1.26
C ALA A 345 -12.39 -16.45 0.59
N ALA A 346 -11.57 -17.44 0.24
CA ALA A 346 -12.02 -18.70 -0.35
C ALA A 346 -12.93 -19.48 0.61
N GLU A 347 -12.54 -19.60 1.89
CA GLU A 347 -13.31 -20.28 2.92
C GLU A 347 -14.64 -19.55 3.18
N THR A 348 -14.56 -18.23 3.39
CA THR A 348 -15.73 -17.40 3.63
C THR A 348 -16.70 -17.47 2.45
N ARG A 349 -16.21 -17.41 1.21
CA ARG A 349 -17.05 -17.53 0.01
C ARG A 349 -17.74 -18.89 -0.08
N ALA A 350 -17.04 -19.98 0.30
CA ALA A 350 -17.60 -21.32 0.31
C ALA A 350 -18.70 -21.47 1.38
N ALA A 351 -18.56 -20.84 2.52
CA ALA A 351 -19.50 -20.90 3.64
C ALA A 351 -20.74 -20.00 3.45
N LEU A 352 -20.61 -18.90 2.69
CA LEU A 352 -21.62 -17.85 2.53
C LEU A 352 -22.62 -18.20 1.41
N PRO A 353 -23.95 -18.18 1.67
CA PRO A 353 -24.95 -18.39 0.61
C PRO A 353 -24.82 -17.35 -0.52
N ARG A 354 -24.99 -17.80 -1.78
CA ARG A 354 -24.79 -16.96 -2.99
C ARG A 354 -25.63 -15.68 -3.05
N LYS A 355 -26.71 -15.62 -2.31
CA LYS A 355 -27.54 -14.41 -2.15
C LYS A 355 -26.75 -13.24 -1.55
N TYR A 356 -25.79 -13.51 -0.67
CA TYR A 356 -24.98 -12.48 -0.02
C TYR A 356 -23.68 -12.24 -0.77
N GLN A 357 -23.31 -10.99 -0.87
CA GLN A 357 -22.05 -10.59 -1.47
C GLN A 357 -20.88 -10.76 -0.50
N LEU A 358 -19.68 -10.86 -1.05
CA LEU A 358 -18.44 -10.88 -0.29
C LEU A 358 -17.52 -9.78 -0.83
N ARG A 359 -17.13 -8.80 -0.01
CA ARG A 359 -16.15 -7.80 -0.41
C ARG A 359 -14.83 -7.97 0.32
N GLN A 360 -13.75 -7.64 -0.36
CA GLN A 360 -12.44 -7.48 0.25
C GLN A 360 -12.33 -6.12 0.95
N TYR A 361 -11.56 -6.09 2.02
CA TYR A 361 -11.11 -4.91 2.73
C TYR A 361 -9.58 -4.86 2.66
N PRO A 362 -9.00 -4.55 1.48
CA PRO A 362 -7.55 -4.57 1.32
C PRO A 362 -6.93 -3.45 2.14
N ASP A 363 -5.94 -3.81 2.94
CA ASP A 363 -5.20 -2.89 3.80
C ASP A 363 -4.06 -2.27 3.00
N LEU A 364 -4.31 -1.11 2.39
CA LEU A 364 -3.34 -0.41 1.53
C LEU A 364 -2.39 0.50 2.31
N THR A 365 -2.86 1.08 3.42
CA THR A 365 -2.06 1.90 4.32
C THR A 365 -2.59 1.76 5.74
N HIS A 366 -1.81 1.18 6.62
CA HIS A 366 -2.19 0.98 8.01
C HIS A 366 -1.21 1.68 8.96
N ASN A 367 -1.66 1.99 10.16
CA ASN A 367 -0.90 2.73 11.16
C ASN A 367 0.23 1.93 11.81
N VAL A 368 0.11 0.62 11.85
CA VAL A 368 1.12 -0.25 12.47
C VAL A 368 1.81 -1.08 11.40
N ARG A 369 1.02 -1.71 10.53
CA ARG A 369 1.49 -2.69 9.57
C ARG A 369 0.40 -3.02 8.59
N CYS A 370 0.70 -3.04 7.32
CA CYS A 370 -0.23 -3.52 6.31
C CYS A 370 -0.45 -5.02 6.43
N ASP A 371 -1.63 -5.49 6.01
CA ASP A 371 -1.95 -6.92 5.90
C ASP A 371 -1.07 -7.61 4.84
N SER A 372 -0.60 -6.82 3.89
CA SER A 372 0.30 -7.23 2.82
C SER A 372 1.56 -6.36 2.86
N PRO A 373 2.54 -6.66 3.74
CA PRO A 373 3.76 -5.88 3.86
C PRO A 373 4.65 -6.03 2.62
N VAL A 374 5.56 -5.09 2.43
CA VAL A 374 6.57 -5.17 1.37
C VAL A 374 7.35 -6.49 1.50
N PRO A 375 7.34 -7.37 0.48
CA PRO A 375 7.97 -8.68 0.57
C PRO A 375 9.50 -8.57 0.70
N TRP A 376 10.07 -9.17 1.73
CA TRP A 376 11.52 -9.18 1.97
C TRP A 376 12.15 -7.78 1.93
N TRP A 377 11.51 -6.85 2.62
CA TRP A 377 11.94 -5.47 2.69
C TRP A 377 13.30 -5.32 3.40
N ASP A 378 14.22 -4.56 2.80
CA ASP A 378 15.53 -4.37 3.39
C ASP A 378 15.43 -3.65 4.75
N PRO A 379 16.10 -4.13 5.81
CA PRO A 379 16.05 -3.52 7.14
C PRO A 379 16.38 -2.03 7.18
N ALA A 380 17.21 -1.53 6.25
CA ALA A 380 17.55 -0.12 6.19
C ALA A 380 16.32 0.77 5.97
N PHE A 381 15.34 0.31 5.15
CA PHE A 381 14.07 1.00 5.01
C PHE A 381 13.19 0.87 6.25
N ASN A 382 13.11 -0.32 6.84
CA ASN A 382 12.36 -0.54 8.07
C ASN A 382 12.82 0.42 9.19
N PHE A 383 14.13 0.60 9.36
CA PHE A 383 14.68 1.46 10.40
C PHE A 383 14.50 2.96 10.13
N THR A 384 14.43 3.38 8.90
CA THR A 384 14.42 4.79 8.51
C THR A 384 13.05 5.33 8.06
N LEU A 385 12.06 4.45 7.88
CA LEU A 385 10.66 4.83 7.69
C LEU A 385 9.83 4.62 8.94
N GLY A 386 10.21 3.66 9.77
CA GLY A 386 9.39 3.17 10.87
C GLY A 386 8.18 2.38 10.37
N ARG A 387 7.64 2.79 9.20
CA ARG A 387 6.52 2.17 8.52
C ARG A 387 6.45 2.66 7.07
N GLU A 388 5.72 1.95 6.26
CA GLU A 388 5.47 2.30 4.86
C GLU A 388 4.73 3.63 4.74
N ALA A 389 5.40 4.69 4.27
CA ALA A 389 4.82 6.02 4.17
C ALA A 389 4.24 6.28 2.77
N ILE A 390 5.09 6.40 1.76
CA ILE A 390 4.68 6.61 0.37
C ILE A 390 5.00 5.35 -0.39
N ASN A 391 3.98 4.61 -0.77
CA ASN A 391 4.12 3.21 -1.15
C ASN A 391 3.43 2.87 -2.48
N PRO A 392 3.97 3.32 -3.63
CA PRO A 392 3.48 2.84 -4.92
C PRO A 392 4.00 1.41 -5.18
N GLU A 393 3.11 0.43 -5.09
CA GLU A 393 3.35 -0.98 -5.36
C GLU A 393 2.29 -1.57 -6.29
N PRO A 394 2.09 -1.00 -7.48
CA PRO A 394 1.01 -1.40 -8.36
C PRO A 394 1.09 -2.85 -8.84
N ASN A 395 2.29 -3.41 -9.05
CA ASN A 395 2.44 -4.80 -9.47
C ASN A 395 2.13 -5.78 -8.31
N TYR A 396 2.59 -5.49 -7.11
CA TYR A 396 2.33 -6.34 -5.94
C TYR A 396 0.84 -6.34 -5.59
N PHE A 397 0.20 -5.18 -5.51
CA PHE A 397 -1.23 -5.10 -5.25
C PHE A 397 -2.08 -5.68 -6.39
N ALA A 398 -1.61 -5.64 -7.63
CA ALA A 398 -2.26 -6.38 -8.73
C ALA A 398 -2.19 -7.89 -8.53
N ALA A 399 -1.05 -8.42 -8.10
CA ALA A 399 -0.93 -9.85 -7.79
C ALA A 399 -1.87 -10.27 -6.65
N ILE A 400 -1.98 -9.46 -5.58
CA ILE A 400 -2.92 -9.67 -4.48
C ILE A 400 -4.37 -9.65 -5.00
N TYR A 401 -4.73 -8.65 -5.80
CA TYR A 401 -6.05 -8.55 -6.41
C TYR A 401 -6.40 -9.82 -7.18
N HIS A 402 -5.53 -10.27 -8.08
CA HIS A 402 -5.76 -11.46 -8.89
C HIS A 402 -5.88 -12.77 -8.09
N ALA A 403 -5.22 -12.86 -6.94
CA ALA A 403 -5.37 -14.00 -6.04
C ALA A 403 -6.75 -14.04 -5.37
N LEU A 404 -7.39 -12.89 -5.19
CA LEU A 404 -8.63 -12.73 -4.44
C LEU A 404 -9.87 -12.57 -5.33
N ASP A 405 -9.74 -12.02 -6.52
CA ASP A 405 -10.85 -11.53 -7.35
C ASP A 405 -11.94 -12.57 -7.64
N GLN A 406 -11.56 -13.85 -7.79
CA GLN A 406 -12.50 -14.93 -8.05
C GLN A 406 -13.48 -15.21 -6.90
N TYR A 407 -13.14 -14.80 -5.67
CA TYR A 407 -13.95 -15.05 -4.48
C TYR A 407 -14.84 -13.88 -4.10
N ILE A 408 -14.50 -12.66 -4.54
CA ILE A 408 -15.11 -11.40 -4.08
C ILE A 408 -16.01 -10.76 -5.14
N ASP A 409 -17.03 -10.06 -4.67
CA ASP A 409 -17.93 -9.24 -5.49
C ASP A 409 -17.45 -7.78 -5.60
N GLY A 410 -16.38 -7.44 -4.93
CA GLY A 410 -15.76 -6.11 -4.96
C GLY A 410 -14.90 -5.83 -3.74
N PHE A 411 -14.54 -4.55 -3.56
CA PHE A 411 -13.70 -4.12 -2.46
C PHE A 411 -14.05 -2.70 -2.00
N ILE A 412 -13.72 -2.40 -0.75
CA ILE A 412 -13.51 -1.04 -0.24
C ILE A 412 -12.22 -1.11 0.58
N SER A 413 -11.18 -0.38 0.18
CA SER A 413 -9.88 -0.46 0.83
C SER A 413 -9.86 0.22 2.19
N TYR A 414 -9.03 -0.29 3.10
CA TYR A 414 -8.61 0.44 4.29
C TYR A 414 -7.49 1.41 3.92
N SER A 415 -7.56 2.63 4.44
CA SER A 415 -6.55 3.65 4.20
C SER A 415 -6.47 4.62 5.37
N ASP A 416 -5.28 4.73 5.97
CA ASP A 416 -4.96 5.71 7.03
C ASP A 416 -4.35 7.01 6.49
N GLY A 417 -4.36 7.22 5.19
CA GLY A 417 -3.83 8.45 4.58
C GLY A 417 -3.64 8.38 3.07
N ILE A 418 -3.10 9.44 2.51
CA ILE A 418 -2.93 9.61 1.06
C ILE A 418 -1.74 8.82 0.49
N HIS A 419 -0.96 8.18 1.32
CA HIS A 419 0.28 7.48 0.95
C HIS A 419 0.11 6.41 -0.14
N ASP A 420 -1.09 5.84 -0.24
CA ASP A 420 -1.47 4.71 -1.09
C ASP A 420 -2.22 5.11 -2.37
N ASP A 421 -2.13 6.36 -2.80
CA ASP A 421 -2.92 6.91 -3.92
C ASP A 421 -2.82 6.06 -5.20
N VAL A 422 -1.62 5.66 -5.62
CA VAL A 422 -1.41 4.80 -6.80
C VAL A 422 -2.05 3.42 -6.62
N ASN A 423 -1.95 2.85 -5.41
CA ASN A 423 -2.47 1.51 -5.11
C ASN A 423 -4.01 1.50 -5.12
N LYS A 424 -4.66 2.58 -4.66
CA LYS A 424 -6.11 2.77 -4.80
C LYS A 424 -6.56 2.73 -6.26
N ILE A 425 -5.87 3.49 -7.11
CA ILE A 425 -6.19 3.52 -8.55
C ILE A 425 -5.99 2.14 -9.17
N THR A 426 -4.91 1.44 -8.82
CA THR A 426 -4.65 0.07 -9.31
C THR A 426 -5.79 -0.89 -8.96
N TRP A 427 -6.23 -0.93 -7.71
CA TRP A 427 -7.36 -1.77 -7.28
C TRP A 427 -8.66 -1.40 -8.00
N THR A 428 -8.91 -0.10 -8.19
CA THR A 428 -10.12 0.38 -8.89
C THR A 428 -10.13 -0.04 -10.35
N GLU A 429 -9.04 0.19 -11.09
CA GLU A 429 -8.96 -0.15 -12.52
C GLU A 429 -9.03 -1.66 -12.75
N LEU A 430 -8.36 -2.47 -11.91
CA LEU A 430 -8.45 -3.93 -11.99
C LEU A 430 -9.85 -4.44 -11.65
N SER A 431 -10.58 -3.76 -10.77
CA SER A 431 -11.99 -4.08 -10.47
C SER A 431 -12.95 -3.62 -11.57
N TRP A 432 -12.53 -2.66 -12.38
CA TRP A 432 -13.23 -2.30 -13.60
C TRP A 432 -12.97 -3.33 -14.72
N ASN A 433 -11.72 -3.66 -14.95
CA ASN A 433 -11.28 -4.66 -15.93
C ASN A 433 -10.10 -5.46 -15.35
N ARG A 434 -10.36 -6.70 -14.94
CA ARG A 434 -9.34 -7.57 -14.32
C ARG A 434 -8.10 -7.82 -15.19
N ASN A 435 -8.24 -7.64 -16.50
CA ASN A 435 -7.16 -7.89 -17.48
C ASN A 435 -6.42 -6.59 -17.85
N GLU A 436 -6.68 -5.48 -17.16
CA GLU A 436 -5.98 -4.22 -17.44
C GLU A 436 -4.49 -4.35 -17.17
N ASN A 437 -3.67 -3.77 -18.02
CA ASN A 437 -2.23 -3.81 -17.88
C ASN A 437 -1.76 -2.74 -16.89
N ILE A 438 -0.89 -3.09 -15.94
CA ILE A 438 -0.40 -2.15 -14.93
C ILE A 438 0.34 -0.95 -15.55
N GLY A 439 1.11 -1.19 -16.63
CA GLY A 439 1.75 -0.10 -17.36
C GLY A 439 0.74 0.86 -18.01
N ASP A 440 -0.42 0.37 -18.48
CA ASP A 440 -1.47 1.23 -19.02
C ASP A 440 -2.19 2.00 -17.90
N ILE A 441 -2.45 1.38 -16.75
CA ILE A 441 -2.98 2.06 -15.56
C ILE A 441 -2.05 3.20 -15.13
N THR A 442 -0.76 2.93 -15.01
CA THR A 442 0.21 3.96 -14.60
C THR A 442 0.39 5.06 -15.66
N ARG A 443 0.25 4.74 -16.95
CA ARG A 443 0.23 5.76 -18.02
C ARG A 443 -1.02 6.64 -17.97
N GLU A 444 -2.21 6.06 -17.79
CA GLU A 444 -3.44 6.86 -17.62
C GLU A 444 -3.37 7.75 -16.37
N TYR A 445 -2.85 7.23 -15.25
CA TYR A 445 -2.57 8.01 -14.05
C TYR A 445 -1.63 9.17 -14.34
N SER A 446 -0.50 8.91 -14.98
CA SER A 446 0.51 9.92 -15.30
C SER A 446 -0.01 10.96 -16.30
N ASN A 447 -0.75 10.53 -17.35
CA ASN A 447 -1.37 11.45 -18.30
C ASN A 447 -2.37 12.39 -17.62
N PHE A 448 -3.21 11.84 -16.75
CA PHE A 448 -4.25 12.64 -16.08
C PHE A 448 -3.67 13.59 -15.04
N PHE A 449 -2.71 13.17 -14.22
CA PHE A 449 -2.19 13.99 -13.12
C PHE A 449 -0.98 14.84 -13.48
N PHE A 450 -0.15 14.40 -14.41
CA PHE A 450 1.11 15.08 -14.77
C PHE A 450 1.11 15.65 -16.20
N GLY A 451 0.25 15.13 -17.07
CA GLY A 451 0.10 15.58 -18.45
C GLY A 451 0.91 14.79 -19.46
N LYS A 452 0.56 14.99 -20.75
CA LYS A 452 1.04 14.19 -21.87
C LYS A 452 2.57 14.19 -22.05
N ALA A 453 3.20 15.32 -21.74
CA ALA A 453 4.64 15.49 -21.96
C ALA A 453 5.52 14.53 -21.15
N VAL A 454 5.01 14.05 -20.01
CA VAL A 454 5.76 13.19 -19.07
C VAL A 454 5.11 11.82 -18.85
N THR A 455 4.06 11.51 -19.59
CA THR A 455 3.21 10.33 -19.36
C THR A 455 4.02 9.03 -19.24
N ASP A 456 4.83 8.71 -20.22
CA ASP A 456 5.56 7.45 -20.27
C ASP A 456 6.68 7.42 -19.23
N ASP A 457 7.49 8.46 -19.16
CA ASP A 457 8.63 8.56 -18.23
C ASP A 457 8.18 8.57 -16.77
N ALA A 458 7.07 9.25 -16.45
CA ALA A 458 6.52 9.27 -15.10
C ALA A 458 5.88 7.92 -14.73
N ALA A 459 5.21 7.25 -15.66
CA ALA A 459 4.67 5.91 -15.45
C ALA A 459 5.79 4.89 -15.18
N ASP A 460 6.84 4.91 -15.98
CA ASP A 460 8.03 4.07 -15.78
C ASP A 460 8.72 4.43 -14.46
N GLY A 461 8.75 5.72 -14.11
CA GLY A 461 9.28 6.21 -12.83
C GLY A 461 8.52 5.69 -11.62
N ILE A 462 7.18 5.61 -11.67
CA ILE A 462 6.35 5.04 -10.60
C ILE A 462 6.65 3.53 -10.44
N LEU A 463 6.70 2.78 -11.54
CA LEU A 463 7.06 1.36 -11.51
C LEU A 463 8.49 1.12 -11.02
N ALA A 464 9.40 2.05 -11.30
CA ALA A 464 10.77 1.98 -10.79
C ALA A 464 10.86 2.23 -9.27
N LEU A 465 9.96 3.06 -8.69
CA LEU A 465 9.88 3.25 -7.24
C LEU A 465 9.49 1.95 -6.51
N GLU A 466 8.58 1.16 -7.07
CA GLU A 466 8.26 -0.17 -6.52
C GLU A 466 9.51 -1.07 -6.50
N LYS A 467 10.24 -1.14 -7.60
CA LYS A 467 11.46 -1.96 -7.72
C LYS A 467 12.60 -1.50 -6.80
N ASN A 468 12.62 -0.26 -6.38
CA ASN A 468 13.62 0.21 -5.43
C ASN A 468 13.58 -0.54 -4.10
N TRP A 469 12.43 -1.10 -3.73
CA TRP A 469 12.26 -1.84 -2.48
C TRP A 469 12.47 -3.36 -2.62
N GLU A 470 12.82 -3.82 -3.81
CA GLU A 470 13.11 -5.24 -4.05
C GLU A 470 14.60 -5.56 -3.81
N GLY A 471 14.85 -6.57 -3.01
CA GLY A 471 16.18 -7.10 -2.76
C GLY A 471 17.10 -6.22 -1.88
N PRO A 472 18.36 -6.62 -1.70
CA PRO A 472 19.30 -5.92 -0.85
C PRO A 472 19.58 -4.49 -1.33
N ILE A 473 19.35 -3.51 -0.49
CA ILE A 473 19.48 -2.07 -0.82
C ILE A 473 20.86 -1.71 -1.38
N ALA A 474 21.93 -2.26 -0.82
CA ALA A 474 23.29 -1.99 -1.29
C ALA A 474 23.52 -2.45 -2.74
N ALA A 475 22.97 -3.61 -3.09
CA ALA A 475 23.10 -4.23 -4.41
C ALA A 475 22.09 -3.66 -5.43
N ASN A 476 21.03 -2.99 -4.98
CA ASN A 476 20.00 -2.46 -5.86
C ASN A 476 20.44 -1.18 -6.59
N GLY A 477 21.05 -1.34 -7.77
CA GLY A 477 21.50 -0.23 -8.64
C GLY A 477 20.36 0.60 -9.23
N SER A 478 19.12 0.05 -9.31
CA SER A 478 17.95 0.75 -9.85
C SER A 478 17.60 1.99 -9.05
N ILE A 479 17.87 2.02 -7.75
CA ILE A 479 17.63 3.17 -6.87
C ILE A 479 18.33 4.44 -7.39
N GLN A 480 19.60 4.32 -7.85
CA GLN A 480 20.31 5.47 -8.40
C GLN A 480 19.73 5.89 -9.75
N SER A 481 19.36 4.95 -10.61
CA SER A 481 18.76 5.27 -11.92
C SER A 481 17.39 5.92 -11.77
N THR A 482 16.58 5.46 -10.83
CA THR A 482 15.28 6.05 -10.48
C THR A 482 15.43 7.49 -9.96
N LEU A 483 16.42 7.74 -9.09
CA LEU A 483 16.71 9.10 -8.65
C LEU A 483 17.07 10.02 -9.84
N VAL A 484 17.97 9.57 -10.72
CA VAL A 484 18.40 10.36 -11.90
C VAL A 484 17.20 10.66 -12.82
N LEU A 485 16.33 9.69 -13.06
CA LEU A 485 15.09 9.87 -13.82
C LEU A 485 14.23 10.97 -13.21
N TRP A 486 13.86 10.85 -11.93
CA TRP A 486 12.98 11.82 -11.27
C TRP A 486 13.61 13.22 -11.17
N GLN A 487 14.93 13.33 -10.95
CA GLN A 487 15.64 14.62 -10.96
C GLN A 487 15.67 15.25 -12.36
N SER A 488 15.81 14.43 -13.40
CA SER A 488 15.73 14.91 -14.79
C SER A 488 14.33 15.43 -15.13
N LEU A 489 13.32 14.69 -14.74
CA LEU A 489 11.91 15.08 -14.92
C LEU A 489 11.59 16.37 -14.16
N GLU A 490 11.99 16.49 -12.91
CA GLU A 490 11.80 17.70 -12.10
C GLU A 490 12.45 18.94 -12.76
N LYS A 491 13.67 18.79 -13.25
CA LYS A 491 14.40 19.87 -13.91
C LYS A 491 13.72 20.32 -15.20
N ASN A 492 13.20 19.38 -15.97
CA ASN A 492 12.63 19.64 -17.30
C ASN A 492 11.17 20.10 -17.24
N HIS A 493 10.47 19.84 -16.12
CA HIS A 493 9.04 20.11 -15.93
C HIS A 493 8.76 20.89 -14.63
N PRO A 494 9.31 22.13 -14.51
CA PRO A 494 9.13 22.95 -13.32
C PRO A 494 7.65 23.35 -13.07
N GLU A 495 6.79 23.27 -14.07
CA GLU A 495 5.35 23.50 -13.96
C GLU A 495 4.64 22.49 -13.05
N LEU A 496 5.24 21.32 -12.82
CA LEU A 496 4.71 20.27 -11.94
C LEU A 496 5.17 20.42 -10.47
N ALA A 497 6.00 21.41 -10.17
CA ALA A 497 6.59 21.56 -8.83
C ALA A 497 5.57 21.71 -7.70
N SER A 498 4.36 22.22 -7.98
CA SER A 498 3.27 22.32 -7.00
C SER A 498 2.31 21.13 -6.98
N ASN A 499 2.49 20.14 -7.84
CA ASN A 499 1.66 18.94 -7.89
C ASN A 499 2.08 17.98 -6.75
N TRP A 500 1.20 17.75 -5.79
CA TRP A 500 1.53 16.94 -4.62
C TRP A 500 1.84 15.46 -4.95
N ARG A 501 1.21 14.88 -5.98
CA ARG A 501 1.52 13.51 -6.43
C ARG A 501 2.93 13.42 -7.01
N TRP A 502 3.32 14.45 -7.76
CA TRP A 502 4.68 14.60 -8.25
C TRP A 502 5.70 14.76 -7.13
N GLN A 503 5.37 15.59 -6.12
CA GLN A 503 6.20 15.77 -4.93
C GLN A 503 6.35 14.47 -4.13
N MET A 504 5.31 13.63 -4.04
CA MET A 504 5.39 12.31 -3.39
C MET A 504 6.35 11.37 -4.12
N CYS A 505 6.31 11.31 -5.43
CA CYS A 505 7.26 10.51 -6.22
C CYS A 505 8.71 11.02 -6.07
N LEU A 506 8.90 12.33 -6.10
CA LEU A 506 10.22 12.94 -5.85
C LEU A 506 10.71 12.67 -4.43
N LEU A 507 9.85 12.77 -3.42
CA LEU A 507 10.19 12.47 -2.04
C LEU A 507 10.69 11.02 -1.91
N ARG A 508 9.95 10.07 -2.49
CA ARG A 508 10.31 8.66 -2.44
C ARG A 508 11.63 8.38 -3.16
N ALA A 509 11.85 8.92 -4.35
CA ALA A 509 13.10 8.72 -5.11
C ALA A 509 14.33 9.28 -4.36
N ASN A 510 14.21 10.46 -3.76
CA ASN A 510 15.28 11.08 -2.97
C ASN A 510 15.55 10.32 -1.67
N TYR A 511 14.47 9.87 -0.98
CA TYR A 511 14.56 9.09 0.24
C TYR A 511 15.27 7.74 0.01
N ASP A 512 14.84 6.96 -1.00
CA ASP A 512 15.45 5.66 -1.30
C ASP A 512 16.95 5.78 -1.57
N ALA A 513 17.35 6.79 -2.36
CA ALA A 513 18.75 7.04 -2.67
C ALA A 513 19.57 7.53 -1.46
N TYR A 514 18.97 8.36 -0.61
CA TYR A 514 19.62 8.83 0.62
C TYR A 514 19.88 7.66 1.58
N VAL A 515 18.88 6.83 1.84
CA VAL A 515 19.01 5.66 2.71
C VAL A 515 20.04 4.67 2.18
N ARG A 516 20.02 4.37 0.86
CA ARG A 516 21.02 3.50 0.24
C ARG A 516 22.46 4.00 0.44
N LYS A 517 22.67 5.29 0.22
CA LYS A 517 24.03 5.89 0.37
C LYS A 517 24.48 5.85 1.83
N ARG A 518 23.58 6.15 2.77
CA ARG A 518 23.86 6.04 4.20
C ARG A 518 24.19 4.60 4.59
N TYR A 519 23.37 3.64 4.16
CA TYR A 519 23.57 2.24 4.49
C TYR A 519 24.95 1.74 4.05
N ILE A 520 25.34 2.00 2.81
CA ILE A 520 26.67 1.61 2.30
C ILE A 520 27.80 2.26 3.13
N TYR A 521 27.66 3.55 3.45
CA TYR A 521 28.65 4.27 4.22
C TYR A 521 28.74 3.79 5.67
N GLU A 522 27.61 3.70 6.35
CA GLU A 522 27.54 3.33 7.77
C GLU A 522 27.90 1.86 8.01
N THR A 523 27.58 0.96 7.11
CA THR A 523 28.05 -0.43 7.16
C THR A 523 29.56 -0.51 7.01
N GLY A 524 30.16 0.26 6.11
CA GLY A 524 31.61 0.32 5.97
C GLY A 524 32.33 0.89 7.21
N LEU A 525 31.72 1.84 7.92
CA LEU A 525 32.23 2.32 9.21
C LEU A 525 32.15 1.23 10.29
N GLU A 526 31.03 0.47 10.32
CA GLU A 526 30.87 -0.63 11.27
C GLU A 526 31.87 -1.74 11.04
N GLU A 527 32.15 -2.12 9.79
CA GLU A 527 33.22 -3.08 9.48
C GLU A 527 34.60 -2.64 10.00
N GLN A 528 34.94 -1.37 9.81
CA GLN A 528 36.19 -0.81 10.34
C GLN A 528 36.23 -0.84 11.88
N ALA A 529 35.16 -0.47 12.55
CA ALA A 529 35.03 -0.51 14.00
C ALA A 529 35.13 -1.95 14.52
N ASN A 530 34.49 -2.92 13.88
CA ASN A 530 34.55 -4.33 14.25
C ASN A 530 35.97 -4.91 14.15
N ILE A 531 36.76 -4.51 13.15
CA ILE A 531 38.19 -4.90 13.04
C ILE A 531 38.99 -4.42 14.25
N ILE A 532 38.77 -3.19 14.69
CA ILE A 532 39.44 -2.63 15.87
C ILE A 532 39.03 -3.36 17.16
N LEU A 533 37.72 -3.63 17.32
CA LEU A 533 37.20 -4.37 18.47
C LEU A 533 37.72 -5.81 18.52
N ALA A 534 37.80 -6.50 17.37
CA ALA A 534 38.36 -7.85 17.29
C ALA A 534 39.85 -7.91 17.68
N ALA A 535 40.59 -6.81 17.53
CA ALA A 535 41.98 -6.66 17.90
C ALA A 535 42.20 -6.09 19.32
N ALA A 536 41.15 -6.05 20.16
CA ALA A 536 41.23 -5.44 21.50
C ALA A 536 42.32 -6.00 22.41
N ASP A 537 42.67 -7.29 22.26
CA ASP A 537 43.80 -7.93 22.99
C ASP A 537 45.14 -7.24 22.69
N THR A 538 45.33 -6.72 21.48
CA THR A 538 46.57 -6.11 21.02
C THR A 538 46.55 -4.59 21.16
N VAL A 539 45.39 -3.98 20.88
CA VAL A 539 45.22 -2.52 20.89
C VAL A 539 45.01 -1.97 22.30
N GLY A 540 44.50 -2.78 23.22
CA GLY A 540 44.03 -2.41 24.55
C GLY A 540 42.55 -2.02 24.55
N ALA A 541 41.79 -2.42 25.56
CA ALA A 541 40.34 -2.33 25.60
C ALA A 541 39.85 -0.87 25.49
N ASP A 542 40.40 0.04 26.32
CA ASP A 542 39.94 1.45 26.29
C ASP A 542 40.20 2.12 24.95
N LYS A 543 41.37 1.84 24.36
CA LYS A 543 41.75 2.41 23.06
C LYS A 543 40.89 1.82 21.95
N ALA A 544 40.60 0.54 21.99
CA ALA A 544 39.70 -0.12 21.02
C ALA A 544 38.28 0.46 21.06
N MET A 545 37.70 0.64 22.26
CA MET A 545 36.40 1.30 22.44
C MET A 545 36.39 2.74 21.91
N ALA A 546 37.40 3.53 22.24
CA ALA A 546 37.50 4.92 21.80
C ALA A 546 37.60 5.04 20.27
N GLN A 547 38.46 4.26 19.64
CA GLN A 547 38.65 4.25 18.19
C GLN A 547 37.42 3.75 17.46
N ALA A 548 36.75 2.71 17.96
CA ALA A 548 35.50 2.19 17.35
C ALA A 548 34.41 3.26 17.36
N LEU A 549 34.20 3.97 18.48
CA LEU A 549 33.23 5.06 18.55
C LEU A 549 33.59 6.25 17.67
N GLU A 550 34.87 6.60 17.59
CA GLU A 550 35.35 7.67 16.69
C GLU A 550 35.00 7.35 15.22
N ILE A 551 35.29 6.11 14.80
CA ILE A 551 34.94 5.63 13.45
C ILE A 551 33.42 5.72 13.23
N LEU A 552 32.61 5.16 14.13
CA LEU A 552 31.17 5.13 13.99
C LEU A 552 30.52 6.52 14.03
N ASN A 553 31.08 7.45 14.82
CA ASN A 553 30.62 8.82 14.92
C ASN A 553 30.80 9.62 13.61
N ARG A 554 31.65 9.16 12.70
CA ARG A 554 31.77 9.77 11.37
C ARG A 554 30.45 9.79 10.61
N ALA A 555 29.53 8.90 10.88
CA ALA A 555 28.16 8.95 10.34
C ALA A 555 27.44 10.26 10.69
N GLU A 556 27.76 10.89 11.83
CA GLU A 556 27.18 12.17 12.26
C GLU A 556 28.03 13.38 11.85
N THR A 557 29.35 13.25 11.90
CA THR A 557 30.27 14.37 11.61
C THR A 557 30.52 14.57 10.12
N ASP A 558 30.58 13.47 9.37
CA ASP A 558 30.84 13.43 7.93
C ASP A 558 29.57 12.99 7.17
N LYS A 559 28.50 13.75 7.36
CA LYS A 559 27.18 13.43 6.79
C LYS A 559 27.22 13.23 5.28
N ILE A 560 26.77 12.06 4.84
CA ILE A 560 26.75 11.74 3.43
C ILE A 560 25.52 12.37 2.74
N SER A 561 25.71 12.90 1.53
CA SER A 561 24.63 13.42 0.66
C SER A 561 23.69 14.43 1.34
N PRO A 562 24.18 15.50 1.98
CA PRO A 562 23.33 16.47 2.67
C PRO A 562 22.29 17.11 1.74
N ALA A 563 22.60 17.30 0.46
CA ALA A 563 21.67 17.86 -0.52
C ALA A 563 20.42 16.98 -0.73
N LEU A 564 20.54 15.64 -0.69
CA LEU A 564 19.37 14.75 -0.75
C LEU A 564 18.50 14.92 0.50
N ARG A 565 19.12 15.01 1.67
CA ARG A 565 18.39 15.21 2.92
C ARG A 565 17.66 16.55 2.96
N GLU A 566 18.28 17.63 2.52
CA GLU A 566 17.64 18.94 2.39
C GLU A 566 16.48 18.91 1.42
N LYS A 567 16.63 18.20 0.29
CA LYS A 567 15.54 18.00 -0.67
C LYS A 567 14.36 17.26 -0.06
N ILE A 568 14.60 16.19 0.69
CA ILE A 568 13.56 15.44 1.41
C ILE A 568 12.82 16.36 2.38
N ILE A 569 13.52 17.15 3.18
CA ILE A 569 12.92 18.12 4.12
C ILE A 569 12.03 19.13 3.37
N SER A 570 12.51 19.67 2.26
CA SER A 570 11.73 20.64 1.48
C SER A 570 10.47 20.04 0.87
N LEU A 571 10.54 18.79 0.41
CA LEU A 571 9.38 18.06 -0.13
C LEU A 571 8.37 17.71 0.98
N CYS A 572 8.83 17.30 2.17
CA CYS A 572 7.96 17.10 3.32
C CYS A 572 7.22 18.39 3.71
N GLU A 573 7.91 19.54 3.72
CA GLU A 573 7.29 20.84 3.98
C GLU A 573 6.23 21.18 2.91
N ALA A 574 6.56 21.01 1.64
CA ALA A 574 5.64 21.30 0.55
C ALA A 574 4.38 20.41 0.60
N LEU A 575 4.53 19.13 0.92
CA LEU A 575 3.41 18.19 1.08
C LEU A 575 2.56 18.51 2.31
N TYR A 576 3.17 18.95 3.41
CA TYR A 576 2.41 19.42 4.58
C TYR A 576 1.56 20.66 4.23
N GLN A 577 2.14 21.63 3.52
CA GLN A 577 1.42 22.85 3.13
C GLN A 577 0.30 22.58 2.11
N SER A 578 0.46 21.65 1.20
CA SER A 578 -0.51 21.38 0.13
C SER A 578 -1.62 20.43 0.53
N ILE A 579 -1.29 19.32 1.19
CA ILE A 579 -2.24 18.23 1.49
C ILE A 579 -2.25 17.81 2.97
N GLY A 580 -1.58 18.56 3.85
CA GLY A 580 -1.54 18.24 5.28
C GLY A 580 -0.81 16.95 5.63
N LEU A 581 0.11 16.46 4.76
CA LEU A 581 0.87 15.24 5.01
C LEU A 581 1.85 15.43 6.18
N GLN A 582 1.65 14.67 7.25
CA GLN A 582 2.35 14.83 8.52
C GLN A 582 3.52 13.86 8.61
N THR A 583 4.70 14.31 8.21
CA THR A 583 5.93 13.49 8.17
C THR A 583 6.80 13.62 9.42
N SER A 584 6.30 14.24 10.50
CA SER A 584 6.96 14.34 11.80
C SER A 584 5.94 14.57 12.92
N VAL A 585 6.12 13.89 14.05
CA VAL A 585 5.36 14.13 15.29
C VAL A 585 5.71 15.50 15.87
N ALA A 586 7.00 15.81 16.00
CA ALA A 586 7.45 17.06 16.62
C ALA A 586 7.09 18.29 15.77
N LYS A 587 7.36 18.24 14.46
CA LYS A 587 7.22 19.39 13.57
C LYS A 587 5.79 19.56 13.05
N TYR A 588 5.17 18.47 12.58
CA TYR A 588 3.89 18.52 11.88
C TYR A 588 2.74 17.89 12.66
N LYS A 589 2.96 17.54 13.94
CA LYS A 589 1.92 17.02 14.84
C LYS A 589 1.23 15.74 14.32
N ALA A 590 2.01 14.84 13.67
CA ALA A 590 1.51 13.50 13.40
C ALA A 590 1.03 12.84 14.72
N SER A 591 -0.01 12.05 14.68
CA SER A 591 -0.61 11.41 15.86
C SER A 591 0.28 10.32 16.50
N GLY A 592 1.31 9.87 15.79
CA GLY A 592 2.34 8.93 16.24
C GLY A 592 3.41 8.76 15.17
N GLU A 593 4.59 8.27 15.55
CA GLU A 593 5.69 8.00 14.63
C GLU A 593 5.27 6.98 13.56
N GLU A 594 4.43 6.03 13.92
CA GLU A 594 3.89 4.99 13.02
C GLU A 594 2.94 5.53 11.95
N ARG A 595 2.65 6.81 11.93
CA ARG A 595 1.75 7.44 10.94
C ARG A 595 2.47 8.00 9.71
N GLY A 596 3.57 7.40 9.31
CA GLY A 596 4.36 7.87 8.18
C GLY A 596 5.26 9.06 8.52
N ALA A 597 5.65 9.19 9.79
CA ALA A 597 6.50 10.26 10.30
C ALA A 597 7.98 10.04 9.88
N VAL A 598 8.23 9.94 8.58
CA VAL A 598 9.55 9.60 8.00
C VAL A 598 10.68 10.50 8.51
N MET A 599 10.41 11.77 8.78
CA MET A 599 11.42 12.69 9.25
C MET A 599 11.93 12.39 10.67
N ASP A 600 11.17 11.67 11.48
CA ASP A 600 11.55 11.27 12.82
C ASP A 600 12.47 10.03 12.81
N PHE A 601 12.47 9.27 11.71
CA PHE A 601 13.24 8.03 11.55
C PHE A 601 14.40 8.14 10.56
N ILE A 602 14.35 9.09 9.63
CA ILE A 602 15.27 9.16 8.48
C ILE A 602 16.75 9.18 8.85
N ASP A 603 17.10 9.75 10.01
CA ASP A 603 18.48 9.88 10.49
C ASP A 603 18.86 8.80 11.53
N ARG A 604 18.00 7.81 11.76
CA ARG A 604 18.34 6.71 12.65
C ARG A 604 19.61 6.00 12.19
N PRO A 605 20.53 5.64 13.11
CA PRO A 605 21.77 4.94 12.74
C PRO A 605 21.48 3.62 12.00
N LEU A 606 22.18 3.42 10.89
CA LEU A 606 22.19 2.16 10.13
C LEU A 606 23.40 1.29 10.48
N ASN A 607 24.02 1.56 11.63
CA ASN A 607 25.07 0.78 12.28
C ASN A 607 24.76 0.60 13.77
N ASN A 608 25.51 -0.23 14.45
CA ASN A 608 25.28 -0.58 15.85
C ASN A 608 25.84 0.45 16.86
N ARG A 609 26.09 1.70 16.49
CA ARG A 609 26.70 2.71 17.36
C ARG A 609 25.99 2.86 18.71
N TRP A 610 24.65 3.02 18.70
CA TRP A 610 23.89 3.22 19.93
C TRP A 610 23.94 2.03 20.89
N TRP A 611 23.90 0.81 20.35
CA TRP A 611 24.08 -0.41 21.13
C TRP A 611 25.48 -0.47 21.71
N LEU A 612 26.53 -0.17 20.92
CA LEU A 612 27.94 -0.20 21.36
C LEU A 612 28.23 0.85 22.43
N GLU A 613 27.61 2.03 22.38
CA GLU A 613 27.75 3.05 23.44
C GLU A 613 27.34 2.50 24.81
N ASP A 614 26.29 1.72 24.87
CA ASP A 614 25.79 1.14 26.12
C ASP A 614 26.57 -0.12 26.51
N GLU A 615 26.93 -0.96 25.54
CA GLU A 615 27.82 -2.11 25.80
C GLU A 615 29.18 -1.70 26.32
N PHE A 616 29.78 -0.64 25.81
CA PHE A 616 31.08 -0.15 26.30
C PHE A 616 30.99 0.37 27.74
N LYS A 617 29.89 1.00 28.14
CA LYS A 617 29.65 1.35 29.55
C LYS A 617 29.62 0.10 30.43
N ARG A 618 28.93 -0.95 29.97
CA ARG A 618 28.86 -2.23 30.70
C ARG A 618 30.21 -2.93 30.76
N ILE A 619 30.95 -2.96 29.64
CA ILE A 619 32.25 -3.64 29.54
C ILE A 619 33.29 -2.98 30.45
N LYS A 620 33.27 -1.65 30.57
CA LYS A 620 34.18 -0.92 31.48
C LYS A 620 34.05 -1.31 32.97
N LEU A 621 32.94 -1.93 33.35
CA LEU A 621 32.73 -2.44 34.71
C LEU A 621 33.31 -3.85 34.92
N LEU A 622 33.76 -4.52 33.87
CA LEU A 622 34.37 -5.87 33.93
C LEU A 622 35.86 -5.77 34.31
N PRO A 623 36.45 -6.85 34.84
CA PRO A 623 37.90 -6.99 35.01
C PRO A 623 38.62 -6.80 33.67
N GLU A 624 39.79 -6.15 33.66
CA GLU A 624 40.55 -5.77 32.45
C GLU A 624 40.71 -6.92 31.43
N LYS A 625 41.02 -8.13 31.93
CA LYS A 625 41.16 -9.32 31.07
C LYS A 625 39.85 -9.73 30.40
N GLU A 626 38.74 -9.48 31.03
CA GLU A 626 37.39 -9.80 30.48
C GLU A 626 36.94 -8.72 29.50
N GLN A 627 37.39 -7.48 29.68
CA GLN A 627 37.04 -6.38 28.75
C GLN A 627 37.51 -6.69 27.33
N ALA A 628 38.79 -7.04 27.15
CA ALA A 628 39.33 -7.36 25.84
C ALA A 628 38.62 -8.55 25.18
N SER A 629 38.32 -9.59 25.98
CA SER A 629 37.55 -10.77 25.48
C SER A 629 36.16 -10.42 25.05
N ALA A 630 35.44 -9.57 25.80
CA ALA A 630 34.11 -9.10 25.47
C ALA A 630 34.08 -8.27 24.15
N LEU A 631 35.06 -7.35 24.02
CA LEU A 631 35.20 -6.55 22.80
C LEU A 631 35.53 -7.40 21.57
N LYS A 632 36.42 -8.37 21.74
CA LYS A 632 36.75 -9.32 20.67
C LYS A 632 35.55 -10.15 20.23
N SER A 633 34.69 -10.56 21.17
CA SER A 633 33.46 -11.26 20.89
C SER A 633 32.47 -10.37 20.10
N ILE A 634 32.40 -9.08 20.43
CA ILE A 634 31.59 -8.10 19.70
C ILE A 634 32.16 -7.89 18.29
N GLY A 635 33.47 -7.66 18.14
CA GLY A 635 34.08 -7.48 16.81
C GLY A 635 33.99 -8.69 15.89
N ASN A 636 33.79 -9.90 16.46
CA ASN A 636 33.58 -11.15 15.75
C ASN A 636 32.13 -11.68 15.87
N TRP A 637 31.15 -10.81 16.15
CA TRP A 637 29.77 -11.24 16.44
C TRP A 637 29.20 -12.14 15.37
N GLU A 638 29.35 -11.77 14.11
CA GLU A 638 28.80 -12.49 12.96
C GLU A 638 29.72 -13.62 12.45
N ASN A 639 30.85 -13.89 13.13
CA ASN A 639 31.80 -14.92 12.74
C ASN A 639 31.55 -16.23 13.50
N PRO A 640 31.01 -17.28 12.85
CA PRO A 640 30.76 -18.57 13.49
C PRO A 640 32.02 -19.45 13.63
N GLY A 641 33.15 -19.00 13.14
CA GLY A 641 34.38 -19.78 13.05
C GLY A 641 34.48 -20.67 11.82
N PRO A 642 35.63 -21.34 11.61
CA PRO A 642 35.90 -22.14 10.42
C PRO A 642 34.88 -23.29 10.24
N GLY A 643 34.25 -23.37 9.05
CA GLY A 643 33.28 -24.43 8.75
C GLY A 643 31.93 -24.21 9.41
N GLY A 644 31.69 -23.03 10.00
CA GLY A 644 30.39 -22.59 10.50
C GLY A 644 29.69 -21.63 9.53
N PHE A 645 28.45 -21.28 9.87
CA PHE A 645 27.59 -20.37 9.09
C PHE A 645 26.89 -19.38 10.02
N TYR A 646 26.58 -18.20 9.49
CA TYR A 646 25.83 -17.17 10.19
C TYR A 646 24.74 -16.62 9.29
N ASP A 647 23.53 -16.45 9.83
CA ASP A 647 22.41 -15.79 9.17
C ASP A 647 21.76 -14.79 10.13
N ASN A 648 21.59 -13.55 9.67
CA ASN A 648 20.66 -12.59 10.25
C ASN A 648 19.34 -12.76 9.51
N VAL A 649 18.39 -13.42 10.14
CA VAL A 649 17.24 -14.06 9.48
C VAL A 649 16.34 -13.07 8.79
N GLY A 650 16.06 -11.91 9.41
CA GLY A 650 15.24 -10.85 8.83
C GLY A 650 16.01 -9.86 7.91
N ASN A 651 17.29 -10.12 7.63
CA ASN A 651 18.10 -9.26 6.77
C ASN A 651 18.39 -9.95 5.43
N ILE A 652 17.72 -9.49 4.37
CA ILE A 652 17.85 -10.08 3.03
C ILE A 652 19.29 -10.16 2.50
N SER A 653 20.18 -9.27 2.98
CA SER A 653 21.62 -9.28 2.61
C SER A 653 22.42 -10.33 3.36
N LYS A 654 21.93 -10.83 4.50
CA LYS A 654 22.67 -11.68 5.45
C LYS A 654 21.91 -12.96 5.81
N SER A 655 20.97 -13.40 4.98
CA SER A 655 20.10 -14.57 5.19
C SER A 655 20.19 -15.58 4.05
N SER A 656 21.40 -15.90 3.62
CA SER A 656 21.62 -16.73 2.42
C SER A 656 21.15 -18.18 2.58
N HIS A 657 21.06 -18.69 3.78
CA HIS A 657 20.61 -20.06 4.06
C HIS A 657 19.15 -20.12 4.51
N VAL A 658 18.50 -18.96 4.73
CA VAL A 658 17.07 -18.92 5.05
C VAL A 658 16.27 -19.31 3.83
N LEU A 659 15.40 -20.29 4.02
CA LEU A 659 14.47 -20.71 2.97
C LEU A 659 13.46 -19.57 2.76
N LYS A 660 13.45 -19.03 1.57
CA LYS A 660 12.46 -18.05 1.14
C LYS A 660 11.25 -18.81 0.60
N GLY A 661 10.07 -18.36 0.97
CA GLY A 661 8.82 -18.85 0.39
C GLY A 661 8.78 -18.66 -1.12
N GLN A 662 7.68 -19.03 -1.74
CA GLN A 662 7.47 -18.74 -3.16
C GLN A 662 7.38 -17.22 -3.36
N SER A 663 7.93 -16.73 -4.48
CA SER A 663 7.83 -15.31 -4.86
C SER A 663 6.39 -14.82 -4.71
N TRP A 664 6.22 -13.58 -4.26
CA TRP A 664 4.93 -12.90 -4.19
C TRP A 664 4.20 -12.87 -5.55
N MET A 665 4.92 -12.89 -6.66
CA MET A 665 4.33 -13.03 -8.00
C MET A 665 3.57 -14.35 -8.20
N VAL A 666 3.88 -15.38 -7.41
CA VAL A 666 3.23 -16.70 -7.47
C VAL A 666 2.26 -16.91 -6.33
N LYS A 667 2.62 -16.46 -5.12
CA LYS A 667 1.80 -16.57 -3.90
C LYS A 667 1.78 -15.25 -3.12
N PRO A 668 1.09 -14.23 -3.62
CA PRO A 668 1.12 -12.88 -3.03
C PRO A 668 0.49 -12.82 -1.63
N LEU A 669 -0.37 -13.78 -1.25
CA LEU A 669 -1.01 -13.83 0.07
C LEU A 669 -0.21 -14.63 1.10
N GLN A 670 0.97 -15.11 0.77
CA GLN A 670 1.83 -15.92 1.64
C GLN A 670 3.24 -15.33 1.70
N VAL A 671 3.31 -14.05 2.01
CA VAL A 671 4.59 -13.37 2.22
C VAL A 671 5.07 -13.67 3.63
N ASP A 672 6.36 -14.03 3.73
CA ASP A 672 7.00 -14.23 5.03
C ASP A 672 7.01 -12.92 5.81
N ASP A 673 6.65 -13.01 7.09
CA ASP A 673 6.43 -11.86 7.94
C ASP A 673 7.71 -11.47 8.68
N GLU A 674 8.45 -10.56 8.09
CA GLU A 674 9.62 -9.91 8.69
C GLU A 674 9.29 -8.47 9.08
N GLY A 675 9.90 -7.97 10.12
CA GLY A 675 9.65 -6.60 10.54
C GLY A 675 10.42 -6.20 11.78
N PRO A 676 10.45 -4.90 12.12
CA PRO A 676 11.06 -4.42 13.35
C PRO A 676 10.37 -5.02 14.57
N GLY A 677 11.16 -5.31 15.61
CA GLY A 677 10.65 -5.83 16.88
C GLY A 677 9.76 -4.81 17.60
N PHE A 678 8.90 -5.30 18.53
CA PHE A 678 7.98 -4.44 19.30
C PHE A 678 8.67 -3.31 20.07
N ASP A 679 9.89 -3.55 20.61
CA ASP A 679 10.63 -2.49 21.29
C ASP A 679 10.92 -1.28 20.40
N TRP A 680 10.98 -1.50 19.09
CA TRP A 680 11.13 -0.43 18.11
C TRP A 680 9.87 0.42 18.02
N TRP A 681 8.71 -0.22 17.88
CA TRP A 681 7.42 0.45 17.74
C TRP A 681 6.94 1.12 19.02
N ASP A 682 7.06 0.40 20.15
CA ASP A 682 6.45 0.82 21.41
C ASP A 682 7.31 1.81 22.20
N ASN A 683 8.63 1.77 22.03
CA ASN A 683 9.58 2.57 22.79
C ASN A 683 10.37 3.59 21.92
N GLY A 684 9.95 3.83 20.70
CA GLY A 684 10.63 4.74 19.77
C GLY A 684 12.01 4.25 19.37
N PHE A 685 13.03 5.05 19.59
CA PHE A 685 14.40 4.71 19.19
C PHE A 685 15.05 3.70 20.13
N SER A 686 15.05 2.44 19.75
CA SER A 686 15.73 1.39 20.50
C SER A 686 17.26 1.48 20.40
N ARG A 687 17.95 1.23 21.52
CA ARG A 687 19.41 1.13 21.61
C ARG A 687 19.92 -0.32 21.57
N LYS A 688 19.09 -1.24 21.07
CA LYS A 688 19.46 -2.65 20.88
C LYS A 688 20.31 -2.82 19.63
N ARG A 689 20.99 -3.96 19.53
CA ARG A 689 21.67 -4.35 18.30
C ARG A 689 20.69 -4.42 17.13
N LEU A 690 21.07 -3.90 15.95
CA LEU A 690 20.16 -3.83 14.79
C LEU A 690 19.64 -5.22 14.38
N SER A 691 20.46 -6.26 14.45
CA SER A 691 20.03 -7.64 14.17
C SER A 691 18.92 -8.15 15.08
N TRP A 692 18.75 -7.57 16.27
CA TRP A 692 17.66 -7.93 17.21
C TRP A 692 16.37 -7.16 16.99
N MET A 693 16.40 -6.17 16.12
CA MET A 693 15.23 -5.35 15.79
C MET A 693 14.39 -5.92 14.65
N ILE A 694 15.02 -6.69 13.76
CA ILE A 694 14.39 -7.36 12.64
C ILE A 694 14.33 -8.86 12.93
N ASN A 695 13.16 -9.43 12.88
CA ASN A 695 12.94 -10.85 13.15
C ASN A 695 11.96 -11.46 12.17
N MET A 696 12.10 -12.74 11.92
CA MET A 696 11.11 -13.54 11.21
C MET A 696 10.27 -14.33 12.20
N ARG A 697 8.99 -14.25 12.01
CA ARG A 697 8.01 -15.09 12.69
C ARG A 697 7.86 -16.38 11.88
N TRP A 698 8.19 -17.52 12.50
CA TRP A 698 8.17 -18.81 11.82
C TRP A 698 8.91 -18.82 10.49
N PRO A 699 10.24 -18.59 10.47
CA PRO A 699 10.96 -18.72 9.22
C PRO A 699 10.69 -20.11 8.65
N PRO A 700 10.45 -20.22 7.32
CA PRO A 700 10.15 -21.49 6.66
C PRO A 700 11.19 -22.57 6.94
N GLY A 701 12.42 -22.12 7.23
CA GLY A 701 13.55 -22.94 7.63
C GLY A 701 14.87 -22.26 7.30
N VAL A 702 15.94 -22.84 7.81
CA VAL A 702 17.32 -22.48 7.41
C VAL A 702 18.01 -23.77 6.99
N GLU A 703 18.46 -23.85 5.71
CA GLU A 703 19.12 -25.03 5.17
C GLU A 703 20.61 -24.81 4.98
N TYR A 704 21.41 -25.62 5.63
CA TYR A 704 22.85 -25.65 5.43
C TYR A 704 23.28 -26.86 4.60
N THR A 705 24.23 -26.67 3.69
CA THR A 705 24.78 -27.71 2.81
C THR A 705 26.30 -27.72 2.87
N GLY A 706 26.93 -28.80 2.45
CA GLY A 706 28.40 -28.94 2.47
C GLY A 706 28.99 -29.13 3.87
N LEU A 707 28.17 -29.56 4.84
CA LEU A 707 28.63 -29.83 6.20
C LEU A 707 29.53 -31.05 6.26
N ASP A 708 30.53 -30.99 7.16
CA ASP A 708 31.35 -32.14 7.51
C ASP A 708 30.55 -33.12 8.41
N SER A 709 30.15 -34.23 7.86
CA SER A 709 29.33 -35.24 8.56
C SER A 709 30.08 -35.91 9.74
N THR A 710 31.40 -35.75 9.82
CA THR A 710 32.21 -36.26 10.92
C THR A 710 32.33 -35.27 12.10
N ALA A 711 32.03 -34.00 11.85
CA ALA A 711 32.14 -32.96 12.87
C ALA A 711 30.90 -32.91 13.78
N GLN A 712 31.08 -32.31 14.94
CA GLN A 712 29.99 -31.94 15.85
C GLN A 712 29.59 -30.50 15.59
N TYR A 713 28.29 -30.22 15.57
CA TYR A 713 27.78 -28.86 15.40
C TYR A 713 26.91 -28.43 16.58
N THR A 714 26.87 -27.13 16.79
CA THR A 714 25.93 -26.47 17.72
C THR A 714 25.20 -25.36 16.97
N VAL A 715 23.89 -25.36 17.06
CA VAL A 715 23.06 -24.23 16.61
C VAL A 715 22.95 -23.24 17.75
N ARG A 716 23.27 -21.98 17.49
CA ARG A 716 23.07 -20.85 18.40
C ARG A 716 22.01 -19.94 17.79
N VAL A 717 21.06 -19.44 18.59
CA VAL A 717 19.96 -18.60 18.12
C VAL A 717 19.78 -17.43 19.07
N THR A 718 19.46 -16.24 18.51
CA THR A 718 18.84 -15.14 19.25
C THR A 718 17.42 -14.88 18.71
N GLY A 719 16.55 -14.35 19.56
CA GLY A 719 15.17 -14.04 19.18
C GLY A 719 14.17 -14.19 20.33
N TYR A 720 12.93 -13.97 20.02
CA TYR A 720 11.80 -14.06 20.95
C TYR A 720 11.12 -15.42 20.92
N GLY A 721 10.21 -15.64 21.90
CA GLY A 721 9.38 -16.81 21.98
C GLY A 721 10.09 -18.07 22.46
N GLU A 722 9.42 -19.20 22.34
CA GLU A 722 9.92 -20.46 22.90
C GLU A 722 11.10 -21.05 22.11
N CYS A 723 11.27 -20.67 20.86
CA CYS A 723 12.32 -21.18 19.97
C CYS A 723 12.38 -22.73 19.96
N LEU A 724 11.25 -23.34 19.61
CA LEU A 724 11.11 -24.80 19.59
C LEU A 724 11.80 -25.40 18.35
N LEU A 725 13.13 -25.42 18.36
CA LEU A 725 13.98 -25.80 17.23
C LEU A 725 13.88 -27.28 16.88
N LYS A 726 13.66 -27.59 15.61
CA LYS A 726 13.82 -28.93 15.02
C LYS A 726 15.03 -28.94 14.06
N ALA A 727 15.75 -30.05 14.02
CA ALA A 727 16.80 -30.35 13.06
C ALA A 727 16.38 -31.58 12.26
N ASN A 728 16.17 -31.46 10.96
CA ASN A 728 15.60 -32.52 10.09
C ASN A 728 14.41 -33.21 10.76
N ASP A 729 13.42 -32.39 11.15
CA ASP A 729 12.16 -32.76 11.82
C ASP A 729 12.30 -33.33 13.25
N GLN A 730 13.51 -33.50 13.78
CA GLN A 730 13.69 -33.93 15.14
C GLN A 730 13.86 -32.74 16.10
N ARG A 731 13.02 -32.66 17.13
CA ARG A 731 13.08 -31.64 18.18
C ARG A 731 14.41 -31.73 18.93
N LEU A 732 15.11 -30.59 19.07
CA LEU A 732 16.33 -30.47 19.84
C LEU A 732 16.06 -29.93 21.24
N SER A 733 16.81 -30.43 22.22
CA SER A 733 16.85 -29.88 23.59
C SER A 733 17.98 -28.84 23.69
N PRO A 734 17.72 -27.68 24.28
CA PRO A 734 18.76 -26.67 24.46
C PRO A 734 19.76 -27.06 25.54
N SER A 735 21.05 -26.81 25.31
CA SER A 735 22.09 -26.87 26.34
C SER A 735 22.23 -25.53 27.08
N LYS A 736 21.80 -24.42 26.46
CA LYS A 736 21.71 -23.08 27.04
C LYS A 736 20.39 -22.45 26.59
N TYR A 737 19.71 -21.76 27.50
CA TYR A 737 18.42 -21.14 27.20
C TYR A 737 18.26 -19.77 27.87
N GLY A 738 18.56 -18.71 27.14
CA GLY A 738 18.24 -17.34 27.52
C GLY A 738 16.84 -16.95 27.01
N LYS A 739 16.09 -16.16 27.79
CA LYS A 739 14.69 -15.78 27.46
C LYS A 739 14.55 -14.37 26.86
N GLY A 740 15.52 -13.49 27.12
CA GLY A 740 15.48 -12.12 26.65
C GLY A 740 15.89 -11.97 25.19
N VAL A 741 15.56 -10.83 24.61
CA VAL A 741 16.02 -10.45 23.26
C VAL A 741 17.53 -10.34 23.24
N GLY A 742 18.19 -10.98 22.28
CA GLY A 742 19.64 -11.06 22.20
C GLY A 742 20.28 -12.05 23.17
N GLU A 743 19.51 -12.65 24.10
CA GLU A 743 20.02 -13.75 24.90
C GLU A 743 20.11 -15.03 24.08
N ILE A 744 21.23 -15.75 24.32
CA ILE A 744 21.61 -16.88 23.47
C ILE A 744 20.89 -18.14 23.92
N LYS A 745 20.33 -18.86 22.94
CA LYS A 745 19.89 -20.26 23.05
C LYS A 745 20.86 -21.13 22.25
N GLU A 746 21.34 -22.25 22.81
CA GLU A 746 22.25 -23.17 22.13
C GLU A 746 21.69 -24.58 22.12
N PHE A 747 21.79 -25.22 20.98
CA PHE A 747 21.27 -26.56 20.72
C PHE A 747 22.38 -27.43 20.10
N PRO A 748 22.91 -28.43 20.83
CA PRO A 748 23.80 -29.42 20.25
C PRO A 748 23.09 -30.22 19.16
N VAL A 749 23.69 -30.34 18.00
CA VAL A 749 23.12 -31.12 16.89
C VAL A 749 23.72 -32.50 16.90
N PRO A 750 22.92 -33.58 17.08
CA PRO A 750 23.41 -34.95 16.94
C PRO A 750 23.99 -35.18 15.54
N LYS A 751 25.18 -35.82 15.48
CA LYS A 751 25.82 -36.13 14.18
C LYS A 751 24.92 -36.94 13.26
N SER A 752 24.08 -37.80 13.83
CA SER A 752 23.11 -38.62 13.09
C SER A 752 22.04 -37.80 12.35
N LEU A 753 21.91 -36.50 12.63
CA LEU A 753 20.96 -35.60 11.92
C LEU A 753 21.60 -34.91 10.73
N ILE A 754 22.91 -35.06 10.52
CA ILE A 754 23.58 -34.49 9.34
C ILE A 754 23.59 -35.55 8.24
N HIS A 755 22.63 -35.48 7.31
CA HIS A 755 22.50 -36.43 6.23
C HIS A 755 23.11 -35.88 4.93
N ASN A 756 24.13 -36.57 4.41
CA ASN A 756 24.81 -36.18 3.17
C ASN A 756 25.33 -34.72 3.19
N GLY A 757 25.83 -34.27 4.37
CA GLY A 757 26.30 -32.89 4.54
C GLY A 757 25.20 -31.83 4.53
N LYS A 758 23.96 -32.21 4.81
CA LYS A 758 22.81 -31.28 4.85
C LYS A 758 22.15 -31.26 6.22
N LEU A 759 21.68 -30.08 6.61
CA LEU A 759 20.94 -29.85 7.85
C LEU A 759 19.84 -28.82 7.58
N LEU A 760 18.59 -29.19 7.80
CA LEU A 760 17.44 -28.29 7.78
C LEU A 760 17.03 -27.96 9.23
N LEU A 761 16.97 -26.67 9.53
CA LEU A 761 16.45 -26.14 10.79
C LEU A 761 15.06 -25.56 10.56
N THR A 762 14.10 -25.91 11.44
CA THR A 762 12.76 -25.35 11.48
C THR A 762 12.39 -25.02 12.91
N TRP A 763 11.37 -24.17 13.07
CA TRP A 763 10.88 -23.72 14.37
C TRP A 763 9.38 -23.95 14.47
N ASP A 764 8.90 -24.14 15.69
CA ASP A 764 7.50 -24.29 16.05
C ASP A 764 6.70 -25.21 15.11
N ASP A 765 5.62 -25.73 15.59
CA ASP A 765 4.64 -26.45 14.78
C ASP A 765 3.25 -26.01 15.23
N LEU A 766 2.52 -25.36 14.36
CA LEU A 766 1.20 -24.82 14.68
C LEU A 766 0.20 -25.89 15.10
N ASN A 767 0.36 -27.11 14.60
CA ASN A 767 -0.55 -28.22 14.89
C ASN A 767 -0.16 -29.01 16.15
N GLU A 768 1.13 -29.01 16.50
CA GLU A 768 1.68 -29.81 17.61
C GLU A 768 1.88 -28.94 18.86
N ASP A 769 2.37 -27.72 18.73
CA ASP A 769 2.86 -26.92 19.85
C ASP A 769 1.79 -26.03 20.49
N PHE A 770 0.68 -25.73 19.82
CA PHE A 770 -0.45 -24.94 20.31
C PHE A 770 -0.05 -23.59 20.94
N LEU A 771 0.98 -22.94 20.40
CA LEU A 771 1.53 -21.71 20.91
C LEU A 771 0.59 -20.54 20.67
N ASN A 772 0.38 -19.70 21.68
CA ASN A 772 -0.23 -18.39 21.46
C ASN A 772 0.78 -17.44 20.78
N TRP A 773 0.29 -16.34 20.26
CA TRP A 773 1.10 -15.39 19.49
C TRP A 773 2.34 -14.82 20.22
N ARG A 774 2.32 -14.80 21.57
CA ARG A 774 3.47 -14.34 22.39
C ARG A 774 4.52 -15.43 22.59
N GLN A 775 4.14 -16.69 22.46
CA GLN A 775 5.03 -17.84 22.61
C GLN A 775 5.67 -18.25 21.29
N GLN A 776 5.10 -17.85 20.18
CA GLN A 776 5.60 -18.15 18.84
C GLN A 776 7.03 -17.65 18.64
N SER A 777 7.87 -18.46 18.03
CA SER A 777 9.25 -18.12 17.76
C SER A 777 9.36 -16.97 16.77
N ARG A 778 10.20 -15.98 17.13
CA ARG A 778 10.61 -14.88 16.27
C ARG A 778 12.12 -14.86 16.24
N VAL A 779 12.70 -15.31 15.16
CA VAL A 779 14.15 -15.57 15.05
C VAL A 779 14.83 -14.33 14.49
N ASN A 780 15.90 -13.89 15.17
CA ASN A 780 16.73 -12.78 14.73
C ASN A 780 18.00 -13.26 14.04
N GLU A 781 18.75 -14.14 14.70
CA GLU A 781 20.05 -14.61 14.22
C GLU A 781 20.19 -16.10 14.44
N VAL A 782 20.91 -16.75 13.53
CA VAL A 782 21.28 -18.16 13.63
C VAL A 782 22.77 -18.33 13.32
N TRP A 783 23.49 -19.00 14.21
CA TRP A 783 24.85 -19.50 13.94
C TRP A 783 24.81 -21.01 13.92
N LEU A 784 25.36 -21.61 12.90
CA LEU A 784 25.75 -23.01 12.92
C LEU A 784 27.26 -23.06 13.18
N ILE A 785 27.66 -23.50 14.37
CA ILE A 785 29.03 -23.52 14.85
C ILE A 785 29.57 -24.93 14.73
N LYS A 786 30.69 -25.07 14.00
CA LYS A 786 31.42 -26.33 13.96
C LYS A 786 32.33 -26.43 15.22
N ASN A 787 32.03 -27.40 16.08
CA ASN A 787 32.84 -27.63 17.26
C ASN A 787 34.18 -28.28 16.85
N LEU A 788 35.31 -27.74 17.35
CA LEU A 788 36.65 -28.25 17.05
C LEU A 788 36.95 -29.50 17.84
#